data_e5c5f1e14542f842127de26ae0f44c34
#
_entry.id   e5c5f1e14542f842127de26ae0f44c34
#
_cell.length_a   1.000
_cell.length_b   1.000
_cell.length_c   1.000
_cell.angle_alpha   90.00
_cell.angle_beta   90.00
_cell.angle_gamma   90.00
#
_symmetry.space_group_name_H-M   'P 1'
#
loop_
_entity.id
_entity.type
_entity.pdbx_description
1 polymer ?
#
loop_
_entity_poly.entity_id
_entity_poly.type
_entity_poly.pdbx_seq_one_letter_code
_entity_poly.pdbx_strand_id
1 'polypeptide(L)'
;MRIILKTVIKNTFGKPLRSLLVIFSIFFCALSAMFCFDLAKTEKNLINDLLSSMTGEADLGVNMRICDVSKLPENLPEYNAFRLRGVNDSIYTDIEGEYAFVKMEDMYIYGVDPEVAVAMGYLDDADLKTGEIIITDKVAEACGYSEGDMANIHDLAGDVHEFKIIKIVKADLKNLLFQDYNAVVNDETADILTCGKPVSGTMMIDIIDNTKIDEAESILKEEFKSDDVQRYAMTEEIEAMMNELYGILFILFAVTFLLVVFITFSICERIVGERMSFIGTLRSLGLSSAQTAVVLLMENVMYALLGSIPGVWLYLLLRGPMMETLFDVSSAGLEVHFDIPEVSIALIATVILSAVLIECLIPLKAVLKALNTSIRDIIFDNRDTEYKFSKSGTVVGIIMCVIALLSCIFGKSLFGAGICLITSVIALALLFPRILKFVTGLITKISEKRENGKMYLASGEAMSRKSTVGSGVLCATSAAMCILIYVIAMAMSGLFNSDVYDCDTIVTCSGKMKQLSFIQYLDGVNDLEYVYYSLDYVTIGDDKTEKTCQIIGLPEGGFRFYHALDGVPESLEEGTVCVEKVWAGRNGVSVGDTIKLTFNSSGVFPIEKEYEVVSFFKMDDYESVKNNFVVSEAEYKSIYHDMPGYILI
;
A
#
# COMPACT_ATOMS: atom_id res chain seq x y z
N MET A 1 15.65 6.44 -48.68
CA MET A 1 15.69 6.09 -47.27
C MET A 1 16.86 6.71 -46.50
N ARG A 2 18.12 6.56 -46.95
CA ARG A 2 19.33 7.10 -46.25
C ARG A 2 19.33 8.65 -46.11
N ILE A 3 18.81 9.37 -47.10
CA ILE A 3 18.71 10.85 -47.11
C ILE A 3 17.64 11.31 -46.10
N ILE A 4 16.49 10.62 -46.06
CA ILE A 4 15.38 10.91 -45.13
C ILE A 4 15.87 10.72 -43.68
N LEU A 5 16.52 9.61 -43.38
CA LEU A 5 17.05 9.33 -42.06
C LEU A 5 18.10 10.40 -41.62
N LYS A 6 19.02 10.75 -42.50
CA LYS A 6 20.00 11.82 -42.23
C LYS A 6 19.34 13.17 -41.96
N THR A 7 18.26 13.47 -42.67
CA THR A 7 17.48 14.72 -42.48
C THR A 7 16.74 14.70 -41.15
N VAL A 8 16.11 13.57 -40.78
CA VAL A 8 15.45 13.38 -39.49
C VAL A 8 16.43 13.57 -38.34
N ILE A 9 17.59 12.92 -38.39
CA ILE A 9 18.64 13.04 -37.33
C ILE A 9 19.11 14.50 -37.22
N LYS A 10 19.44 15.15 -38.35
CA LYS A 10 19.86 16.56 -38.37
C LYS A 10 18.77 17.50 -37.81
N ASN A 11 17.51 17.20 -38.06
CA ASN A 11 16.38 17.97 -37.56
C ASN A 11 16.13 17.76 -36.06
N THR A 12 16.25 16.53 -35.60
CA THR A 12 16.11 16.17 -34.15
C THR A 12 17.12 16.93 -33.31
N PHE A 13 18.38 17.01 -33.75
CA PHE A 13 19.44 17.72 -33.06
C PHE A 13 19.63 19.18 -33.42
N GLY A 14 18.89 19.68 -34.46
CA GLY A 14 18.99 21.07 -34.93
C GLY A 14 18.45 22.12 -33.96
N LYS A 15 17.51 21.74 -33.06
CA LYS A 15 16.98 22.59 -31.97
C LYS A 15 16.99 21.81 -30.67
N PRO A 16 18.18 21.68 -30.01
CA PRO A 16 18.43 20.72 -28.95
C PRO A 16 17.51 20.89 -27.72
N LEU A 17 17.24 22.12 -27.29
CA LEU A 17 16.42 22.39 -26.11
C LEU A 17 14.99 21.85 -26.26
N ARG A 18 14.41 21.99 -27.44
CA ARG A 18 13.05 21.52 -27.73
C ARG A 18 12.97 20.01 -27.82
N SER A 19 13.90 19.40 -28.56
CA SER A 19 13.96 17.94 -28.69
C SER A 19 14.24 17.28 -27.34
N LEU A 20 15.10 17.88 -26.55
CA LEU A 20 15.41 17.43 -25.20
C LEU A 20 14.16 17.46 -24.28
N LEU A 21 13.33 18.52 -24.34
CA LEU A 21 12.07 18.59 -23.59
C LEU A 21 11.11 17.44 -23.93
N VAL A 22 10.92 17.14 -25.22
CA VAL A 22 10.07 16.01 -25.64
C VAL A 22 10.66 14.69 -25.21
N ILE A 23 11.96 14.47 -25.42
CA ILE A 23 12.65 13.24 -25.03
C ILE A 23 12.55 13.02 -23.51
N PHE A 24 12.80 14.06 -22.71
CA PHE A 24 12.67 13.97 -21.24
C PHE A 24 11.23 13.67 -20.78
N SER A 25 10.23 14.29 -21.42
CA SER A 25 8.85 14.00 -21.03
C SER A 25 8.48 12.54 -21.31
N ILE A 26 8.88 11.99 -22.46
CA ILE A 26 8.68 10.57 -22.80
C ILE A 26 9.49 9.66 -21.87
N PHE A 27 10.71 10.05 -21.56
CA PHE A 27 11.58 9.34 -20.62
C PHE A 27 10.91 9.17 -19.25
N PHE A 28 10.41 10.25 -18.64
CA PHE A 28 9.71 10.19 -17.36
C PHE A 28 8.39 9.41 -17.43
N CYS A 29 7.66 9.50 -18.56
CA CYS A 29 6.45 8.71 -18.75
C CYS A 29 6.75 7.21 -18.82
N ALA A 30 7.78 6.82 -19.57
CA ALA A 30 8.18 5.43 -19.67
C ALA A 30 8.70 4.88 -18.33
N LEU A 31 9.47 5.69 -17.60
CA LEU A 31 9.94 5.39 -16.24
C LEU A 31 8.74 5.19 -15.28
N SER A 32 7.79 6.14 -15.27
CA SER A 32 6.60 6.08 -14.42
C SER A 32 5.69 4.90 -14.82
N ALA A 33 5.54 4.60 -16.10
CA ALA A 33 4.78 3.44 -16.56
C ALA A 33 5.39 2.13 -16.06
N MET A 34 6.71 1.97 -16.22
CA MET A 34 7.41 0.78 -15.71
C MET A 34 7.25 0.64 -14.20
N PHE A 35 7.47 1.74 -13.46
CA PHE A 35 7.30 1.76 -12.01
C PHE A 35 5.89 1.33 -11.58
N CYS A 36 4.85 1.98 -12.11
CA CYS A 36 3.47 1.73 -11.67
C CYS A 36 2.99 0.31 -12.02
N PHE A 37 3.29 -0.17 -13.24
CA PHE A 37 2.79 -1.47 -13.69
C PHE A 37 3.61 -2.65 -13.17
N ASP A 38 4.92 -2.50 -13.01
CA ASP A 38 5.77 -3.56 -12.47
C ASP A 38 5.60 -3.68 -10.96
N LEU A 39 5.52 -2.55 -10.23
CA LEU A 39 5.27 -2.56 -8.79
C LEU A 39 3.93 -3.23 -8.46
N ALA A 40 2.86 -2.82 -9.14
CA ALA A 40 1.54 -3.42 -8.94
C ALA A 40 1.53 -4.94 -9.21
N LYS A 41 2.23 -5.39 -10.24
CA LYS A 41 2.34 -6.81 -10.56
C LYS A 41 3.21 -7.56 -9.55
N THR A 42 4.33 -6.98 -9.16
CA THR A 42 5.29 -7.59 -8.21
C THR A 42 4.64 -7.76 -6.85
N GLU A 43 3.98 -6.72 -6.34
CA GLU A 43 3.26 -6.75 -5.07
C GLU A 43 2.20 -7.85 -5.05
N LYS A 44 1.35 -7.91 -6.08
CA LYS A 44 0.33 -8.98 -6.18
C LYS A 44 0.93 -10.38 -6.13
N ASN A 45 2.03 -10.60 -6.86
CA ASN A 45 2.69 -11.89 -6.87
C ASN A 45 3.31 -12.20 -5.50
N LEU A 46 4.00 -11.23 -4.88
CA LEU A 46 4.61 -11.42 -3.55
C LEU A 46 3.57 -11.73 -2.47
N ILE A 47 2.44 -11.03 -2.46
CA ILE A 47 1.37 -11.31 -1.49
C ILE A 47 0.76 -12.70 -1.74
N ASN A 48 0.50 -13.06 -2.99
CA ASN A 48 0.01 -14.40 -3.31
C ASN A 48 1.02 -15.49 -2.93
N ASP A 49 2.30 -15.29 -3.25
CA ASP A 49 3.37 -16.24 -2.91
C ASP A 49 3.55 -16.34 -1.39
N LEU A 50 3.43 -15.23 -0.66
CA LEU A 50 3.48 -15.22 0.80
C LEU A 50 2.29 -15.98 1.40
N LEU A 51 1.06 -15.66 0.98
CA LEU A 51 -0.14 -16.34 1.46
C LEU A 51 -0.05 -17.85 1.20
N SER A 52 0.24 -18.26 -0.04
CA SER A 52 0.32 -19.69 -0.39
C SER A 52 1.46 -20.43 0.34
N SER A 53 2.58 -19.77 0.62
CA SER A 53 3.68 -20.38 1.36
C SER A 53 3.42 -20.44 2.87
N MET A 54 2.70 -19.47 3.45
CA MET A 54 2.31 -19.50 4.86
C MET A 54 1.23 -20.56 5.14
N THR A 55 0.28 -20.73 4.24
CA THR A 55 -0.91 -21.57 4.45
C THR A 55 -0.80 -22.95 3.78
N GLY A 56 0.29 -23.25 3.07
CA GLY A 56 0.46 -24.50 2.31
C GLY A 56 -0.70 -24.70 1.34
N GLU A 57 -1.25 -25.91 1.29
CA GLU A 57 -2.43 -26.26 0.50
C GLU A 57 -3.76 -25.92 1.20
N ALA A 58 -3.74 -25.38 2.44
CA ALA A 58 -4.96 -25.05 3.16
C ALA A 58 -5.73 -23.90 2.53
N ASP A 59 -7.02 -24.13 2.26
CA ASP A 59 -7.96 -23.14 1.71
C ASP A 59 -8.67 -22.36 2.82
N LEU A 60 -9.01 -23.03 3.92
CA LEU A 60 -9.81 -22.53 5.02
C LEU A 60 -9.16 -22.85 6.36
N GLY A 61 -9.33 -21.95 7.32
CA GLY A 61 -8.99 -22.15 8.71
C GLY A 61 -10.20 -21.94 9.60
N VAL A 62 -10.38 -22.79 10.60
CA VAL A 62 -11.43 -22.64 11.59
C VAL A 62 -10.83 -22.55 12.97
N ASN A 63 -11.00 -21.43 13.65
CA ASN A 63 -10.58 -21.25 15.02
C ASN A 63 -11.57 -21.96 15.96
N MET A 64 -11.09 -22.95 16.69
CA MET A 64 -11.91 -23.77 17.56
C MET A 64 -11.44 -23.67 19.01
N ARG A 65 -12.38 -23.55 19.96
CA ARG A 65 -12.07 -23.64 21.41
C ARG A 65 -11.62 -25.05 21.81
N ILE A 66 -12.17 -26.06 21.13
CA ILE A 66 -11.75 -27.46 21.23
C ILE A 66 -11.42 -27.87 19.80
N CYS A 67 -10.13 -27.90 19.48
CA CYS A 67 -9.67 -28.22 18.14
C CYS A 67 -9.69 -29.73 17.93
N ASP A 68 -10.77 -30.25 17.33
CA ASP A 68 -10.99 -31.65 17.06
C ASP A 68 -11.65 -31.83 15.69
N VAL A 69 -11.07 -32.66 14.84
CA VAL A 69 -11.58 -32.99 13.49
C VAL A 69 -13.01 -33.53 13.55
N SER A 70 -13.37 -34.27 14.60
CA SER A 70 -14.73 -34.81 14.80
C SER A 70 -15.82 -33.73 14.97
N LYS A 71 -15.42 -32.48 15.16
CA LYS A 71 -16.34 -31.32 15.25
C LYS A 71 -16.66 -30.70 13.91
N LEU A 72 -15.95 -31.08 12.85
CA LEU A 72 -16.27 -30.61 11.50
C LEU A 72 -17.61 -31.17 11.02
N PRO A 73 -18.42 -30.40 10.25
CA PRO A 73 -19.66 -30.85 9.69
C PRO A 73 -19.51 -32.06 8.77
N GLU A 74 -20.38 -33.07 8.89
CA GLU A 74 -20.35 -34.27 8.05
C GLU A 74 -20.69 -34.00 6.56
N ASN A 75 -21.30 -32.86 6.26
CA ASN A 75 -21.72 -32.45 4.92
C ASN A 75 -20.68 -31.61 4.19
N LEU A 76 -19.45 -31.49 4.71
CA LEU A 76 -18.36 -30.83 3.99
C LEU A 76 -18.00 -31.61 2.70
N PRO A 77 -17.59 -30.91 1.63
CA PRO A 77 -16.91 -31.53 0.49
C PRO A 77 -15.71 -32.37 0.94
N GLU A 78 -15.19 -33.22 0.07
CA GLU A 78 -13.99 -34.02 0.36
C GLU A 78 -12.82 -33.11 0.71
N TYR A 79 -12.17 -33.33 1.88
CA TYR A 79 -11.16 -32.45 2.44
C TYR A 79 -10.02 -33.22 3.12
N ASN A 80 -8.85 -32.57 3.21
CA ASN A 80 -7.80 -32.89 4.16
C ASN A 80 -7.89 -31.87 5.31
N ALA A 81 -7.71 -32.31 6.53
CA ALA A 81 -7.67 -31.37 7.65
C ALA A 81 -6.72 -31.85 8.74
N PHE A 82 -5.96 -30.93 9.31
CA PHE A 82 -5.17 -31.21 10.50
C PHE A 82 -5.34 -30.11 11.55
N ARG A 83 -5.09 -30.50 12.80
CA ARG A 83 -5.17 -29.60 13.95
C ARG A 83 -3.85 -28.86 14.12
N LEU A 84 -3.91 -27.54 14.13
CA LEU A 84 -2.81 -26.70 14.55
C LEU A 84 -3.07 -26.28 16.00
N ARG A 85 -2.46 -26.99 16.95
CA ARG A 85 -2.60 -26.70 18.39
C ARG A 85 -1.32 -26.06 18.88
N GLY A 86 -1.43 -24.94 19.57
CA GLY A 86 -0.28 -24.23 20.14
C GLY A 86 -0.17 -24.47 21.66
N VAL A 87 1.03 -24.71 22.11
CA VAL A 87 1.41 -24.66 23.53
C VAL A 87 2.50 -23.60 23.66
N ASN A 88 2.31 -22.64 24.56
CA ASN A 88 3.32 -21.63 24.80
C ASN A 88 4.28 -22.08 25.90
N ASP A 89 5.57 -21.99 25.64
CA ASP A 89 6.62 -22.07 26.65
C ASP A 89 7.50 -20.82 26.56
N SER A 90 8.31 -20.57 27.56
CA SER A 90 9.19 -19.40 27.64
C SER A 90 10.64 -19.81 27.54
N ILE A 91 11.38 -19.18 26.64
CA ILE A 91 12.81 -19.38 26.44
C ILE A 91 13.56 -18.27 27.17
N TYR A 92 14.54 -18.63 27.97
CA TYR A 92 15.38 -17.71 28.72
C TYR A 92 16.77 -17.67 28.10
N THR A 93 17.24 -16.48 27.73
CA THR A 93 18.61 -16.26 27.25
C THR A 93 19.33 -15.25 28.14
N ASP A 94 20.58 -15.54 28.50
CA ASP A 94 21.45 -14.59 29.19
C ASP A 94 21.95 -13.55 28.19
N ILE A 95 21.76 -12.27 28.51
CA ILE A 95 22.36 -11.17 27.78
C ILE A 95 23.69 -10.82 28.49
N GLU A 96 24.83 -10.99 27.79
CA GLU A 96 26.12 -10.58 28.29
C GLU A 96 26.20 -9.04 28.37
N GLY A 97 26.42 -8.50 29.56
CA GLY A 97 26.57 -7.08 29.82
C GLY A 97 26.89 -6.75 31.27
N GLU A 98 27.04 -5.46 31.59
CA GLU A 98 27.31 -4.97 32.95
C GLU A 98 26.19 -5.32 33.94
N TYR A 99 25.00 -5.60 33.43
CA TYR A 99 23.87 -6.19 34.12
C TYR A 99 23.46 -7.48 33.40
N ALA A 100 23.48 -8.60 34.09
CA ALA A 100 22.97 -9.86 33.55
C ALA A 100 21.44 -9.80 33.47
N PHE A 101 20.92 -9.55 32.30
CA PHE A 101 19.48 -9.63 32.01
C PHE A 101 19.20 -10.97 31.36
N VAL A 102 18.11 -11.59 31.80
CA VAL A 102 17.55 -12.77 31.13
C VAL A 102 16.59 -12.28 30.06
N LYS A 103 16.92 -12.48 28.80
CA LYS A 103 15.99 -12.26 27.68
C LYS A 103 15.01 -13.42 27.71
N MET A 104 13.72 -13.10 27.79
CA MET A 104 12.63 -14.07 27.71
C MET A 104 11.96 -13.94 26.37
N GLU A 105 11.87 -15.03 25.64
CA GLU A 105 11.11 -15.13 24.41
C GLU A 105 10.02 -16.17 24.56
N ASP A 106 8.87 -15.95 23.96
CA ASP A 106 7.79 -16.93 23.94
C ASP A 106 8.02 -17.90 22.77
N MET A 107 8.07 -19.20 23.12
CA MET A 107 8.15 -20.27 22.13
C MET A 107 6.76 -20.85 21.89
N TYR A 108 6.35 -20.92 20.63
CA TYR A 108 5.15 -21.61 20.21
C TYR A 108 5.47 -23.03 19.76
N ILE A 109 4.85 -24.02 20.42
CA ILE A 109 5.00 -25.43 20.08
C ILE A 109 3.71 -25.89 19.40
N TYR A 110 3.82 -26.26 18.13
CA TYR A 110 2.69 -26.74 17.34
C TYR A 110 2.62 -28.25 17.34
N GLY A 111 1.47 -28.80 17.77
CA GLY A 111 1.14 -30.22 17.62
C GLY A 111 0.39 -30.45 16.30
N VAL A 112 0.90 -31.33 15.46
CA VAL A 112 0.34 -31.63 14.13
C VAL A 112 0.29 -33.13 13.90
N ASP A 113 -0.60 -33.58 12.98
CA ASP A 113 -0.51 -34.88 12.37
C ASP A 113 0.57 -34.83 11.26
N PRO A 114 1.72 -35.54 11.41
CA PRO A 114 2.82 -35.41 10.47
C PRO A 114 2.47 -35.86 9.04
N GLU A 115 1.65 -36.90 8.87
CA GLU A 115 1.29 -37.42 7.53
C GLU A 115 0.42 -36.39 6.79
N VAL A 116 -0.55 -35.81 7.46
CA VAL A 116 -1.42 -34.77 6.89
C VAL A 116 -0.65 -33.46 6.68
N ALA A 117 0.23 -33.08 7.60
CA ALA A 117 1.06 -31.89 7.45
C ALA A 117 2.01 -31.96 6.25
N VAL A 118 2.53 -33.15 5.93
CA VAL A 118 3.32 -33.38 4.70
C VAL A 118 2.43 -33.32 3.46
N ALA A 119 1.24 -33.94 3.51
CA ALA A 119 0.31 -33.91 2.38
C ALA A 119 -0.16 -32.48 2.03
N MET A 120 -0.25 -31.61 3.04
CA MET A 120 -0.64 -30.19 2.90
C MET A 120 0.56 -29.24 2.71
N GLY A 121 1.79 -29.75 2.54
CA GLY A 121 2.97 -28.95 2.21
C GLY A 121 3.63 -28.18 3.37
N TYR A 122 3.29 -28.49 4.62
CA TYR A 122 3.88 -27.83 5.79
C TYR A 122 5.17 -28.49 6.30
N LEU A 123 5.31 -29.80 6.10
CA LEU A 123 6.49 -30.57 6.46
C LEU A 123 7.07 -31.27 5.23
N ASP A 124 8.39 -31.43 5.21
CA ASP A 124 9.09 -32.18 4.14
C ASP A 124 8.98 -33.69 4.35
N ASP A 125 8.90 -34.16 5.60
CA ASP A 125 8.92 -35.56 5.99
C ASP A 125 7.99 -35.84 7.17
N ALA A 126 7.33 -36.98 7.15
CA ALA A 126 6.42 -37.44 8.19
C ALA A 126 7.11 -38.20 9.35
N ASP A 127 8.45 -38.36 9.36
CA ASP A 127 9.18 -39.10 10.41
C ASP A 127 9.36 -38.26 11.70
N LEU A 128 8.25 -37.92 12.33
CA LEU A 128 8.19 -37.21 13.61
C LEU A 128 7.43 -38.06 14.63
N LYS A 129 8.17 -38.72 15.54
CA LYS A 129 7.61 -39.67 16.52
C LYS A 129 7.32 -39.00 17.85
N THR A 130 6.53 -39.67 18.67
CA THR A 130 6.26 -39.27 20.06
C THR A 130 7.56 -39.15 20.86
N GLY A 131 7.74 -37.99 21.52
CA GLY A 131 8.97 -37.65 22.23
C GLY A 131 10.07 -37.04 21.36
N GLU A 132 9.77 -36.71 20.10
CA GLU A 132 10.67 -36.00 19.20
C GLU A 132 10.13 -34.58 18.91
N ILE A 133 11.05 -33.64 18.63
CA ILE A 133 10.73 -32.24 18.36
C ILE A 133 11.58 -31.70 17.23
N ILE A 134 10.98 -30.89 16.37
CA ILE A 134 11.67 -30.06 15.36
C ILE A 134 11.64 -28.62 15.88
N ILE A 135 12.78 -27.96 15.91
CA ILE A 135 12.89 -26.58 16.38
C ILE A 135 13.44 -25.65 15.30
N THR A 136 13.21 -24.36 15.42
CA THR A 136 13.85 -23.36 14.55
C THR A 136 15.30 -23.09 14.98
N ASP A 137 16.11 -22.58 14.06
CA ASP A 137 17.48 -22.13 14.35
C ASP A 137 17.52 -21.04 15.43
N LYS A 138 16.51 -20.18 15.51
CA LYS A 138 16.38 -19.16 16.57
C LYS A 138 16.22 -19.79 17.96
N VAL A 139 15.39 -20.83 18.08
CA VAL A 139 15.29 -21.60 19.33
C VAL A 139 16.61 -22.29 19.67
N ALA A 140 17.26 -22.89 18.65
CA ALA A 140 18.53 -23.56 18.83
C ALA A 140 19.62 -22.60 19.30
N GLU A 141 19.73 -21.39 18.73
CA GLU A 141 20.69 -20.36 19.15
C GLU A 141 20.37 -19.84 20.56
N ALA A 142 19.11 -19.56 20.84
CA ALA A 142 18.69 -19.03 22.15
C ALA A 142 19.00 -20.00 23.32
N CYS A 143 18.79 -21.31 23.07
CA CYS A 143 18.97 -22.34 24.10
C CYS A 143 20.33 -23.05 24.02
N GLY A 144 21.13 -22.82 22.98
CA GLY A 144 22.40 -23.52 22.73
C GLY A 144 22.21 -24.98 22.33
N TYR A 145 21.09 -25.32 21.71
CA TYR A 145 20.78 -26.69 21.28
C TYR A 145 21.40 -27.05 19.93
N SER A 146 21.70 -28.35 19.79
CA SER A 146 22.17 -28.97 18.56
C SER A 146 21.27 -30.16 18.18
N GLU A 147 21.27 -30.58 16.92
CA GLU A 147 20.54 -31.76 16.51
C GLU A 147 21.01 -33.01 17.27
N GLY A 148 20.06 -33.75 17.84
CA GLY A 148 20.29 -34.91 18.66
C GLY A 148 20.27 -34.62 20.17
N ASP A 149 20.29 -33.37 20.59
CA ASP A 149 20.19 -32.98 22.01
C ASP A 149 18.77 -33.21 22.55
N MET A 150 18.66 -33.17 23.89
CA MET A 150 17.38 -33.25 24.57
C MET A 150 16.93 -31.85 24.97
N ALA A 151 15.77 -31.43 24.51
CA ALA A 151 15.15 -30.16 24.88
C ALA A 151 14.23 -30.36 26.10
N ASN A 152 14.36 -29.48 27.08
CA ASN A 152 13.51 -29.45 28.26
C ASN A 152 12.32 -28.51 28.05
N ILE A 153 11.14 -29.06 27.95
CA ILE A 153 9.89 -28.34 27.65
C ILE A 153 8.92 -28.52 28.81
N HIS A 154 8.24 -27.43 29.21
CA HIS A 154 7.24 -27.47 30.29
C HIS A 154 5.86 -27.78 29.68
N ASP A 155 5.12 -28.65 30.38
CA ASP A 155 3.72 -28.84 30.06
C ASP A 155 2.82 -27.76 30.73
N LEU A 156 1.52 -27.81 30.48
CA LEU A 156 0.56 -26.86 31.05
C LEU A 156 0.41 -26.96 32.56
N ALA A 157 0.93 -28.03 33.22
CA ALA A 157 0.98 -28.19 34.68
C ALA A 157 2.29 -27.65 35.27
N GLY A 158 3.29 -27.36 34.43
CA GLY A 158 4.63 -26.92 34.82
C GLY A 158 5.62 -28.05 35.01
N ASP A 159 5.25 -29.29 34.72
CA ASP A 159 6.17 -30.43 34.75
C ASP A 159 7.09 -30.42 33.52
N VAL A 160 8.37 -30.78 33.70
CA VAL A 160 9.39 -30.76 32.65
C VAL A 160 9.46 -32.10 31.96
N HIS A 161 9.38 -32.07 30.65
CA HIS A 161 9.53 -33.24 29.77
C HIS A 161 10.78 -33.07 28.89
N GLU A 162 11.50 -34.16 28.65
CA GLU A 162 12.66 -34.19 27.75
C GLU A 162 12.25 -34.72 26.37
N PHE A 163 12.45 -33.91 25.33
CA PHE A 163 12.18 -34.29 23.95
C PHE A 163 13.46 -34.26 23.10
N LYS A 164 13.62 -35.24 22.22
CA LYS A 164 14.79 -35.33 21.37
C LYS A 164 14.64 -34.41 20.16
N ILE A 165 15.60 -33.51 19.94
CA ILE A 165 15.66 -32.65 18.76
C ILE A 165 16.12 -33.51 17.58
N ILE A 166 15.25 -33.72 16.60
CA ILE A 166 15.56 -34.51 15.40
C ILE A 166 16.06 -33.66 14.24
N LYS A 167 15.61 -32.40 14.14
CA LYS A 167 15.98 -31.49 13.06
C LYS A 167 15.93 -30.04 13.56
N ILE A 168 16.87 -29.23 13.09
CA ILE A 168 16.85 -27.77 13.26
C ILE A 168 16.53 -27.17 11.88
N VAL A 169 15.46 -26.41 11.79
CA VAL A 169 14.97 -25.77 10.54
C VAL A 169 15.23 -24.27 10.63
N LYS A 170 15.69 -23.67 9.53
CA LYS A 170 15.85 -22.22 9.48
C LYS A 170 14.48 -21.57 9.63
N ALA A 171 14.39 -20.57 10.54
CA ALA A 171 13.17 -19.78 10.70
C ALA A 171 12.83 -19.07 9.39
N ASP A 172 11.61 -19.25 8.90
CA ASP A 172 11.10 -18.66 7.68
C ASP A 172 9.64 -18.27 7.86
N LEU A 173 9.31 -17.01 7.66
CA LEU A 173 7.93 -16.52 7.68
C LEU A 173 7.02 -17.16 6.61
N LYS A 174 7.63 -17.77 5.60
CA LYS A 174 6.89 -18.48 4.55
C LYS A 174 6.30 -19.82 5.01
N ASN A 175 6.61 -20.30 6.19
CA ASN A 175 6.03 -21.52 6.74
C ASN A 175 5.47 -21.25 8.14
N LEU A 176 4.16 -21.33 8.29
CA LEU A 176 3.46 -21.07 9.56
C LEU A 176 4.03 -21.85 10.74
N LEU A 177 4.51 -23.06 10.52
CA LEU A 177 5.05 -23.93 11.58
C LEU A 177 6.45 -23.51 12.05
N PHE A 178 7.22 -22.82 11.19
CA PHE A 178 8.64 -22.52 11.44
C PHE A 178 8.93 -21.01 11.47
N GLN A 179 8.00 -20.23 11.99
CA GLN A 179 8.23 -18.78 12.20
C GLN A 179 8.99 -18.58 13.51
N ASP A 180 9.92 -17.62 13.53
CA ASP A 180 10.65 -17.17 14.71
C ASP A 180 11.03 -18.32 15.70
N TYR A 181 10.56 -18.26 16.95
CA TYR A 181 10.83 -19.21 18.01
C TYR A 181 9.79 -20.34 18.06
N ASN A 182 9.50 -20.95 16.92
CA ASN A 182 8.52 -22.04 16.87
C ASN A 182 9.18 -23.41 16.95
N ALA A 183 8.40 -24.36 17.44
CA ALA A 183 8.76 -25.79 17.46
C ALA A 183 7.57 -26.63 17.01
N VAL A 184 7.84 -27.80 16.47
CA VAL A 184 6.80 -28.71 15.96
C VAL A 184 6.96 -30.09 16.59
N VAL A 185 5.85 -30.62 17.09
CA VAL A 185 5.74 -31.97 17.66
C VAL A 185 4.56 -32.70 17.01
N ASN A 186 4.52 -34.03 17.13
CA ASN A 186 3.34 -34.76 16.69
C ASN A 186 2.16 -34.58 17.67
N ASP A 187 0.96 -34.92 17.25
CA ASP A 187 -0.27 -34.80 18.05
C ASP A 187 -0.20 -35.53 19.38
N GLU A 188 0.44 -36.71 19.45
CA GLU A 188 0.59 -37.46 20.68
C GLU A 188 1.49 -36.75 21.71
N THR A 189 2.58 -36.13 21.25
CA THR A 189 3.46 -35.31 22.09
C THR A 189 2.74 -34.04 22.54
N ALA A 190 1.96 -33.42 21.66
CA ALA A 190 1.14 -32.28 22.03
C ALA A 190 0.09 -32.63 23.09
N ASP A 191 -0.50 -33.82 23.06
CA ASP A 191 -1.40 -34.29 24.12
C ASP A 191 -0.70 -34.45 25.46
N ILE A 192 0.58 -34.87 25.48
CA ILE A 192 1.40 -34.90 26.72
C ILE A 192 1.59 -33.47 27.24
N LEU A 193 2.01 -32.52 26.37
CA LEU A 193 2.25 -31.13 26.78
C LEU A 193 0.99 -30.42 27.25
N THR A 194 -0.16 -30.76 26.70
CA THR A 194 -1.46 -30.21 27.14
C THR A 194 -2.07 -30.97 28.34
N CYS A 195 -1.37 -31.96 28.88
CA CYS A 195 -1.88 -32.85 29.93
C CYS A 195 -3.22 -33.51 29.54
N GLY A 196 -3.42 -33.81 28.30
CA GLY A 196 -4.66 -34.39 27.73
C GLY A 196 -5.87 -33.44 27.79
N LYS A 197 -5.67 -32.16 28.09
CA LYS A 197 -6.75 -31.20 28.13
C LYS A 197 -7.06 -30.71 26.73
N PRO A 198 -8.33 -30.49 26.38
CA PRO A 198 -8.67 -29.85 25.12
C PRO A 198 -8.18 -28.40 25.13
N VAL A 199 -7.42 -28.04 24.11
CA VAL A 199 -6.94 -26.67 23.89
C VAL A 199 -7.58 -26.07 22.66
N SER A 200 -7.64 -24.74 22.63
CA SER A 200 -8.02 -24.01 21.46
C SER A 200 -6.95 -24.15 20.37
N GLY A 201 -7.35 -24.06 19.15
CA GLY A 201 -6.45 -24.11 17.99
C GLY A 201 -7.17 -23.84 16.70
N THR A 202 -6.41 -23.81 15.62
CA THR A 202 -6.95 -23.62 14.28
C THR A 202 -7.00 -24.96 13.57
N MET A 203 -8.16 -25.32 13.02
CA MET A 203 -8.30 -26.44 12.11
C MET A 203 -7.95 -25.95 10.70
N MET A 204 -6.87 -26.46 10.14
CA MET A 204 -6.44 -26.16 8.77
C MET A 204 -7.11 -27.13 7.82
N ILE A 205 -7.81 -26.64 6.82
CA ILE A 205 -8.66 -27.42 5.92
C ILE A 205 -8.27 -27.12 4.47
N ASP A 206 -7.95 -28.16 3.73
CA ASP A 206 -7.75 -28.17 2.29
C ASP A 206 -8.95 -28.85 1.62
N ILE A 207 -9.61 -28.18 0.71
CA ILE A 207 -10.75 -28.72 -0.06
C ILE A 207 -10.24 -29.28 -1.37
N ILE A 208 -10.24 -30.62 -1.50
CA ILE A 208 -9.66 -31.32 -2.66
C ILE A 208 -10.20 -30.81 -4.00
N ASP A 209 -11.47 -30.43 -4.05
CA ASP A 209 -12.09 -29.78 -5.22
C ASP A 209 -12.23 -28.27 -4.96
N ASN A 210 -11.24 -27.47 -5.37
CA ASN A 210 -11.18 -26.03 -5.18
C ASN A 210 -12.42 -25.27 -5.75
N THR A 211 -13.22 -25.90 -6.61
CA THR A 211 -14.48 -25.28 -7.09
C THR A 211 -15.56 -25.24 -6.02
N LYS A 212 -15.39 -25.99 -4.93
CA LYS A 212 -16.34 -26.11 -3.81
C LYS A 212 -15.91 -25.37 -2.55
N ILE A 213 -14.86 -24.56 -2.60
CA ILE A 213 -14.39 -23.79 -1.44
C ILE A 213 -15.49 -22.86 -0.93
N ASP A 214 -16.22 -22.18 -1.83
CA ASP A 214 -17.31 -21.28 -1.43
C ASP A 214 -18.49 -22.02 -0.75
N GLU A 215 -18.77 -23.26 -1.18
CA GLU A 215 -19.76 -24.14 -0.56
C GLU A 215 -19.29 -24.56 0.84
N ALA A 216 -18.04 -25.01 0.96
CA ALA A 216 -17.44 -25.41 2.23
C ALA A 216 -17.38 -24.24 3.24
N GLU A 217 -16.97 -23.06 2.79
CA GLU A 217 -16.96 -21.84 3.60
C GLU A 217 -18.35 -21.50 4.15
N SER A 218 -19.39 -21.60 3.31
CA SER A 218 -20.76 -21.36 3.71
C SER A 218 -21.24 -22.34 4.79
N ILE A 219 -20.94 -23.64 4.64
CA ILE A 219 -21.26 -24.69 5.59
C ILE A 219 -20.55 -24.45 6.93
N LEU A 220 -19.27 -24.11 6.88
CA LEU A 220 -18.49 -23.81 8.10
C LEU A 220 -19.01 -22.57 8.82
N LYS A 221 -19.37 -21.50 8.10
CA LYS A 221 -19.95 -20.28 8.68
C LYS A 221 -21.34 -20.47 9.27
N GLU A 222 -22.09 -21.46 8.84
CA GLU A 222 -23.37 -21.85 9.46
C GLU A 222 -23.19 -22.60 10.78
N GLU A 223 -22.17 -23.46 10.88
CA GLU A 223 -21.90 -24.27 12.08
C GLU A 223 -21.05 -23.52 13.10
N PHE A 224 -20.02 -22.81 12.62
CA PHE A 224 -19.14 -21.97 13.43
C PHE A 224 -19.50 -20.51 13.26
N LYS A 225 -19.04 -19.64 14.17
CA LYS A 225 -19.22 -18.19 14.01
C LYS A 225 -18.49 -17.71 12.76
N SER A 226 -19.07 -16.75 12.06
CA SER A 226 -18.49 -16.17 10.84
C SER A 226 -17.06 -15.67 11.05
N ASP A 227 -16.75 -15.14 12.24
CA ASP A 227 -15.44 -14.57 12.57
C ASP A 227 -14.40 -15.64 12.93
N ASP A 228 -14.84 -16.89 13.24
CA ASP A 228 -13.96 -18.02 13.51
C ASP A 228 -13.52 -18.77 12.25
N VAL A 229 -14.16 -18.49 11.09
CA VAL A 229 -13.84 -19.11 9.80
C VAL A 229 -13.05 -18.13 8.95
N GLN A 230 -11.81 -18.46 8.67
CA GLN A 230 -10.89 -17.68 7.86
C GLN A 230 -10.67 -18.35 6.51
N ARG A 231 -10.67 -17.57 5.44
CA ARG A 231 -10.27 -18.04 4.11
C ARG A 231 -8.82 -17.58 3.89
N TYR A 232 -7.95 -18.52 3.54
CA TYR A 232 -6.55 -18.23 3.27
C TYR A 232 -6.27 -17.80 1.83
N ALA A 233 -7.25 -17.90 0.93
CA ALA A 233 -7.19 -17.19 -0.34
C ALA A 233 -7.27 -15.68 -0.11
N MET A 234 -6.83 -14.89 -1.10
CA MET A 234 -6.89 -13.43 -1.03
C MET A 234 -8.27 -12.95 -0.58
N THR A 235 -8.36 -12.39 0.62
CA THR A 235 -9.62 -11.91 1.18
C THR A 235 -10.10 -10.65 0.45
N GLU A 236 -11.42 -10.39 0.46
CA GLU A 236 -11.97 -9.15 -0.13
C GLU A 236 -11.35 -7.89 0.50
N GLU A 237 -10.92 -7.95 1.77
CA GLU A 237 -10.27 -6.84 2.47
C GLU A 237 -8.86 -6.57 1.94
N ILE A 238 -8.03 -7.62 1.75
CA ILE A 238 -6.70 -7.51 1.14
C ILE A 238 -6.82 -7.04 -0.31
N GLU A 239 -7.79 -7.60 -1.07
CA GLU A 239 -8.03 -7.19 -2.44
C GLU A 239 -8.50 -5.71 -2.51
N ALA A 240 -9.34 -5.26 -1.58
CA ALA A 240 -9.75 -3.86 -1.50
C ALA A 240 -8.56 -2.94 -1.19
N MET A 241 -7.69 -3.30 -0.24
CA MET A 241 -6.49 -2.54 0.10
C MET A 241 -5.52 -2.46 -1.10
N MET A 242 -5.29 -3.57 -1.79
CA MET A 242 -4.48 -3.60 -3.01
C MET A 242 -5.08 -2.74 -4.13
N ASN A 243 -6.41 -2.79 -4.31
CA ASN A 243 -7.09 -1.96 -5.30
C ASN A 243 -6.97 -0.46 -5.00
N GLU A 244 -6.93 -0.06 -3.74
CA GLU A 244 -6.64 1.33 -3.35
C GLU A 244 -5.21 1.73 -3.73
N LEU A 245 -4.22 0.90 -3.46
CA LEU A 245 -2.83 1.16 -3.85
C LEU A 245 -2.68 1.23 -5.38
N TYR A 246 -3.29 0.28 -6.11
CA TYR A 246 -3.30 0.32 -7.58
C TYR A 246 -3.98 1.59 -8.10
N GLY A 247 -5.02 2.05 -7.42
CA GLY A 247 -5.68 3.32 -7.72
C GLY A 247 -4.72 4.51 -7.63
N ILE A 248 -3.89 4.59 -6.59
CA ILE A 248 -2.87 5.63 -6.40
C ILE A 248 -1.82 5.57 -7.51
N LEU A 249 -1.27 4.38 -7.78
CA LEU A 249 -0.28 4.18 -8.84
C LEU A 249 -0.84 4.54 -10.22
N PHE A 250 -2.09 4.15 -10.49
CA PHE A 250 -2.76 4.50 -11.74
C PHE A 250 -2.99 6.01 -11.89
N ILE A 251 -3.37 6.71 -10.83
CA ILE A 251 -3.52 8.17 -10.83
C ILE A 251 -2.17 8.84 -11.11
N LEU A 252 -1.09 8.39 -10.46
CA LEU A 252 0.25 8.90 -10.68
C LEU A 252 0.68 8.72 -12.14
N PHE A 253 0.47 7.54 -12.71
CA PHE A 253 0.72 7.26 -14.11
C PHE A 253 -0.13 8.13 -15.03
N ALA A 254 -1.46 8.24 -14.79
CA ALA A 254 -2.38 9.00 -15.61
C ALA A 254 -2.01 10.50 -15.65
N VAL A 255 -1.59 11.07 -14.52
CA VAL A 255 -1.11 12.45 -14.43
C VAL A 255 0.16 12.65 -15.27
N THR A 256 1.14 11.76 -15.12
CA THR A 256 2.39 11.80 -15.89
C THR A 256 2.12 11.64 -17.39
N PHE A 257 1.25 10.71 -17.74
CA PHE A 257 0.81 10.48 -19.11
C PHE A 257 0.13 11.71 -19.73
N LEU A 258 -0.80 12.35 -19.02
CA LEU A 258 -1.45 13.58 -19.47
C LEU A 258 -0.44 14.71 -19.70
N LEU A 259 0.55 14.85 -18.83
CA LEU A 259 1.63 15.82 -19.00
C LEU A 259 2.37 15.60 -20.30
N VAL A 260 2.73 14.34 -20.61
CA VAL A 260 3.42 14.00 -21.87
C VAL A 260 2.54 14.30 -23.08
N VAL A 261 1.29 13.86 -23.08
CA VAL A 261 0.32 14.13 -24.14
C VAL A 261 0.22 15.64 -24.40
N PHE A 262 0.17 16.43 -23.34
CA PHE A 262 0.04 17.88 -23.42
C PHE A 262 1.30 18.56 -23.97
N ILE A 263 2.48 18.14 -23.49
CA ILE A 263 3.78 18.66 -23.97
C ILE A 263 3.95 18.32 -25.46
N THR A 264 3.73 17.05 -25.82
CA THR A 264 3.88 16.59 -27.20
C THR A 264 2.90 17.30 -28.14
N PHE A 265 1.61 17.40 -27.76
CA PHE A 265 0.62 18.11 -28.57
C PHE A 265 1.01 19.58 -28.83
N SER A 266 1.39 20.29 -27.75
CA SER A 266 1.76 21.70 -27.83
C SER A 266 3.02 21.94 -28.68
N ILE A 267 4.03 21.08 -28.50
CA ILE A 267 5.28 21.18 -29.25
C ILE A 267 5.06 20.76 -30.71
N CYS A 268 4.29 19.70 -30.98
CA CYS A 268 4.01 19.26 -32.35
C CYS A 268 3.26 20.31 -33.17
N GLU A 269 2.26 20.99 -32.61
CA GLU A 269 1.55 22.05 -33.31
C GLU A 269 2.51 23.18 -33.76
N ARG A 270 3.48 23.50 -32.89
CA ARG A 270 4.53 24.48 -33.17
C ARG A 270 5.54 23.98 -34.20
N ILE A 271 5.99 22.71 -34.11
CA ILE A 271 6.92 22.09 -35.05
C ILE A 271 6.33 22.10 -36.46
N VAL A 272 5.08 21.64 -36.61
CA VAL A 272 4.40 21.60 -37.90
C VAL A 272 4.29 23.01 -38.49
N GLY A 273 3.95 24.04 -37.71
CA GLY A 273 3.92 25.43 -38.15
C GLY A 273 5.27 25.96 -38.64
N GLU A 274 6.35 25.72 -37.89
CA GLU A 274 7.70 26.14 -38.27
C GLU A 274 8.24 25.41 -39.53
N ARG A 275 7.72 24.24 -39.84
CA ARG A 275 8.14 23.40 -40.95
C ARG A 275 7.26 23.49 -42.19
N MET A 276 6.22 24.33 -42.17
CA MET A 276 5.36 24.49 -43.34
C MET A 276 6.14 24.81 -44.61
N SER A 277 7.15 25.68 -44.53
CA SER A 277 8.03 25.98 -45.67
C SER A 277 8.79 24.74 -46.17
N PHE A 278 9.32 23.90 -45.25
CA PHE A 278 10.01 22.64 -45.58
C PHE A 278 9.04 21.63 -46.23
N ILE A 279 7.84 21.50 -45.68
CA ILE A 279 6.77 20.66 -46.23
C ILE A 279 6.41 21.11 -47.63
N GLY A 280 6.26 22.43 -47.87
CA GLY A 280 6.03 23.01 -49.16
C GLY A 280 7.13 22.65 -50.16
N THR A 281 8.40 22.77 -49.77
CA THR A 281 9.57 22.39 -50.57
C THR A 281 9.57 20.90 -50.93
N LEU A 282 9.34 20.01 -49.99
CA LEU A 282 9.26 18.57 -50.24
C LEU A 282 8.16 18.21 -51.23
N ARG A 283 6.99 18.83 -51.08
CA ARG A 283 5.85 18.62 -52.01
C ARG A 283 6.09 19.21 -53.38
N SER A 284 6.78 20.36 -53.49
CA SER A 284 7.15 20.94 -54.77
C SER A 284 8.20 20.12 -55.52
N LEU A 285 9.03 19.33 -54.77
CA LEU A 285 9.97 18.37 -55.33
C LEU A 285 9.31 17.03 -55.73
N GLY A 286 7.99 16.92 -55.64
CA GLY A 286 7.22 15.77 -56.09
C GLY A 286 6.95 14.69 -55.07
N LEU A 287 7.24 14.91 -53.75
CA LEU A 287 6.83 13.95 -52.70
C LEU A 287 5.30 13.97 -52.56
N SER A 288 4.73 12.77 -52.43
CA SER A 288 3.31 12.63 -52.12
C SER A 288 3.01 13.09 -50.68
N SER A 289 1.74 13.42 -50.40
CA SER A 289 1.28 13.78 -49.05
C SER A 289 1.60 12.69 -48.05
N ALA A 290 1.41 11.41 -48.41
CA ALA A 290 1.71 10.27 -47.55
C ALA A 290 3.21 10.15 -47.23
N GLN A 291 4.10 10.33 -48.22
CA GLN A 291 5.56 10.31 -48.02
C GLN A 291 6.02 11.44 -47.09
N THR A 292 5.43 12.63 -47.26
CA THR A 292 5.74 13.79 -46.40
C THR A 292 5.26 13.54 -44.96
N ALA A 293 4.09 12.90 -44.78
CA ALA A 293 3.60 12.48 -43.47
C ALA A 293 4.56 11.51 -42.77
N VAL A 294 5.04 10.50 -43.52
CA VAL A 294 5.98 9.50 -42.96
C VAL A 294 7.27 10.19 -42.51
N VAL A 295 7.81 11.16 -43.24
CA VAL A 295 9.02 11.89 -42.81
C VAL A 295 8.80 12.63 -41.49
N LEU A 296 7.63 13.26 -41.32
CA LEU A 296 7.30 13.98 -40.09
C LEU A 296 7.06 13.02 -38.90
N LEU A 297 6.40 11.88 -39.15
CA LEU A 297 6.15 10.87 -38.12
C LEU A 297 7.44 10.13 -37.69
N MET A 298 8.38 9.90 -38.64
CA MET A 298 9.67 9.28 -38.29
C MET A 298 10.46 10.09 -37.26
N GLU A 299 10.29 11.40 -37.22
CA GLU A 299 10.93 12.24 -36.19
C GLU A 299 10.33 11.97 -34.82
N ASN A 300 9.00 11.83 -34.74
CA ASN A 300 8.32 11.51 -33.47
C ASN A 300 8.68 10.09 -33.01
N VAL A 301 8.80 9.12 -33.91
CA VAL A 301 9.32 7.79 -33.60
C VAL A 301 10.73 7.87 -32.99
N MET A 302 11.60 8.73 -33.54
CA MET A 302 12.94 8.95 -32.97
C MET A 302 12.87 9.53 -31.55
N TYR A 303 11.99 10.51 -31.29
CA TYR A 303 11.81 11.05 -29.96
C TYR A 303 11.27 9.96 -28.98
N ALA A 304 10.30 9.16 -29.42
CA ALA A 304 9.74 8.08 -28.64
C ALA A 304 10.80 7.04 -28.22
N LEU A 305 11.63 6.61 -29.16
CA LEU A 305 12.69 5.63 -28.88
C LEU A 305 13.80 6.22 -28.01
N LEU A 306 14.23 7.46 -28.29
CA LEU A 306 15.27 8.14 -27.51
C LEU A 306 14.82 8.50 -26.10
N GLY A 307 13.51 8.60 -25.84
CA GLY A 307 12.94 8.80 -24.51
C GLY A 307 12.65 7.49 -23.80
N SER A 308 11.85 6.60 -24.43
CA SER A 308 11.35 5.40 -23.77
C SER A 308 12.44 4.37 -23.45
N ILE A 309 13.40 4.14 -24.34
CA ILE A 309 14.47 3.14 -24.09
C ILE A 309 15.33 3.51 -22.89
N PRO A 310 15.88 4.74 -22.76
CA PRO A 310 16.61 5.14 -21.57
C PRO A 310 15.74 5.18 -20.32
N GLY A 311 14.44 5.52 -20.43
CA GLY A 311 13.49 5.50 -19.31
C GLY A 311 13.31 4.10 -18.75
N VAL A 312 13.06 3.13 -19.61
CA VAL A 312 12.98 1.71 -19.24
C VAL A 312 14.31 1.21 -18.69
N TRP A 313 15.42 1.55 -19.34
CA TRP A 313 16.75 1.13 -18.88
C TRP A 313 17.08 1.67 -17.48
N LEU A 314 16.80 2.93 -17.20
CA LEU A 314 16.98 3.50 -15.87
C LEU A 314 16.12 2.81 -14.83
N TYR A 315 14.86 2.50 -15.16
CA TYR A 315 13.99 1.73 -14.28
C TYR A 315 14.60 0.39 -13.91
N LEU A 316 15.05 -0.38 -14.92
CA LEU A 316 15.66 -1.69 -14.69
C LEU A 316 16.92 -1.62 -13.81
N LEU A 317 17.68 -0.52 -13.90
CA LEU A 317 18.86 -0.29 -13.10
C LEU A 317 18.52 0.04 -11.63
N LEU A 318 17.46 0.80 -11.41
CA LEU A 318 17.02 1.23 -10.07
C LEU A 318 16.10 0.20 -9.39
N ARG A 319 15.54 -0.74 -10.15
CA ARG A 319 14.52 -1.68 -9.67
C ARG A 319 14.98 -2.51 -8.48
N GLY A 320 16.18 -3.11 -8.54
CA GLY A 320 16.72 -3.93 -7.45
C GLY A 320 16.75 -3.17 -6.12
N PRO A 321 17.56 -2.12 -5.99
CA PRO A 321 17.64 -1.33 -4.76
C PRO A 321 16.28 -0.76 -4.30
N MET A 322 15.41 -0.41 -5.25
CA MET A 322 14.10 0.15 -4.93
C MET A 322 13.16 -0.91 -4.37
N MET A 323 13.11 -2.11 -4.98
CA MET A 323 12.28 -3.21 -4.49
C MET A 323 12.79 -3.73 -3.14
N GLU A 324 14.11 -3.85 -2.95
CA GLU A 324 14.71 -4.18 -1.65
C GLU A 324 14.27 -3.18 -0.57
N THR A 325 14.30 -1.87 -0.85
CA THR A 325 13.89 -0.85 0.12
C THR A 325 12.37 -0.86 0.38
N LEU A 326 11.55 -1.12 -0.65
CA LEU A 326 10.08 -1.11 -0.51
C LEU A 326 9.54 -2.36 0.21
N PHE A 327 10.21 -3.50 0.03
CA PHE A 327 9.82 -4.77 0.62
C PHE A 327 10.78 -5.24 1.72
N ASP A 328 11.64 -4.35 2.24
CA ASP A 328 12.49 -4.63 3.37
C ASP A 328 11.68 -4.55 4.66
N VAL A 329 11.31 -5.71 5.18
CA VAL A 329 10.63 -5.87 6.48
C VAL A 329 11.61 -6.14 7.63
N SER A 330 12.91 -6.04 7.38
CA SER A 330 13.94 -6.24 8.41
C SER A 330 13.84 -5.22 9.55
N SER A 331 13.33 -4.01 9.26
CA SER A 331 13.04 -3.01 10.28
C SER A 331 11.95 -3.43 11.28
N ALA A 332 11.11 -4.41 10.90
CA ALA A 332 10.12 -5.03 11.78
C ALA A 332 10.69 -6.26 12.52
N GLY A 333 11.99 -6.52 12.44
CA GLY A 333 12.63 -7.69 13.05
C GLY A 333 12.42 -9.00 12.28
N LEU A 334 11.87 -8.91 11.08
CA LEU A 334 11.52 -10.06 10.25
C LEU A 334 12.53 -10.20 9.10
N GLU A 335 13.39 -11.22 9.14
CA GLU A 335 14.30 -11.56 8.03
C GLU A 335 13.56 -12.32 6.93
N VAL A 336 12.73 -11.62 6.14
CA VAL A 336 12.08 -12.22 4.96
C VAL A 336 12.87 -11.87 3.72
N HIS A 337 13.41 -12.86 3.05
CA HIS A 337 13.97 -12.72 1.71
C HIS A 337 12.86 -12.97 0.69
N PHE A 338 12.34 -11.89 0.11
CA PHE A 338 11.42 -12.01 -1.01
C PHE A 338 12.17 -12.26 -2.30
N ASP A 339 11.84 -13.34 -3.00
CA ASP A 339 12.30 -13.58 -4.35
C ASP A 339 11.57 -12.62 -5.31
N ILE A 340 12.19 -11.48 -5.59
CA ILE A 340 11.61 -10.46 -6.47
C ILE A 340 11.51 -11.02 -7.90
N PRO A 341 10.30 -11.22 -8.45
CA PRO A 341 10.12 -11.83 -9.76
C PRO A 341 10.75 -10.99 -10.86
N GLU A 342 11.27 -11.62 -11.90
CA GLU A 342 11.87 -10.92 -13.04
C GLU A 342 10.84 -10.08 -13.80
N VAL A 343 11.31 -8.93 -14.33
CA VAL A 343 10.45 -8.05 -15.13
C VAL A 343 10.02 -8.75 -16.42
N SER A 344 8.73 -8.75 -16.68
CA SER A 344 8.18 -9.32 -17.90
C SER A 344 8.68 -8.57 -19.15
N ILE A 345 9.31 -9.29 -20.08
CA ILE A 345 9.73 -8.75 -21.39
C ILE A 345 8.51 -8.17 -22.15
N ALA A 346 7.34 -8.77 -21.96
CA ALA A 346 6.10 -8.26 -22.54
C ALA A 346 5.74 -6.87 -22.03
N LEU A 347 5.96 -6.57 -20.74
CA LEU A 347 5.74 -5.24 -20.17
C LEU A 347 6.69 -4.21 -20.78
N ILE A 348 7.99 -4.54 -20.88
CA ILE A 348 9.00 -3.69 -21.52
C ILE A 348 8.61 -3.36 -22.96
N ALA A 349 8.26 -4.38 -23.73
CA ALA A 349 7.85 -4.21 -25.13
C ALA A 349 6.57 -3.36 -25.24
N THR A 350 5.59 -3.58 -24.36
CA THR A 350 4.33 -2.83 -24.35
C THR A 350 4.56 -1.35 -24.03
N VAL A 351 5.41 -1.01 -23.06
CA VAL A 351 5.72 0.38 -22.71
C VAL A 351 6.43 1.10 -23.87
N ILE A 352 7.43 0.49 -24.49
CA ILE A 352 8.13 1.09 -25.63
C ILE A 352 7.20 1.25 -26.83
N LEU A 353 6.42 0.21 -27.15
CA LEU A 353 5.49 0.24 -28.29
C LEU A 353 4.37 1.28 -28.07
N SER A 354 3.82 1.36 -26.89
CA SER A 354 2.80 2.37 -26.54
C SER A 354 3.35 3.78 -26.63
N ALA A 355 4.58 4.04 -26.18
CA ALA A 355 5.23 5.33 -26.33
C ALA A 355 5.36 5.73 -27.80
N VAL A 356 5.79 4.80 -28.67
CA VAL A 356 5.87 5.05 -30.12
C VAL A 356 4.50 5.31 -30.72
N LEU A 357 3.48 4.52 -30.37
CA LEU A 357 2.11 4.69 -30.87
C LEU A 357 1.54 6.06 -30.48
N ILE A 358 1.68 6.46 -29.23
CA ILE A 358 1.15 7.72 -28.70
C ILE A 358 1.83 8.89 -29.38
N GLU A 359 3.16 8.89 -29.50
CA GLU A 359 3.93 9.93 -30.17
C GLU A 359 3.63 10.04 -31.69
N CYS A 360 3.15 8.98 -32.31
CA CYS A 360 2.67 9.02 -33.69
C CYS A 360 1.22 9.51 -33.80
N LEU A 361 0.35 9.12 -32.86
CA LEU A 361 -1.09 9.44 -32.93
C LEU A 361 -1.38 10.89 -32.54
N ILE A 362 -0.71 11.44 -31.51
CA ILE A 362 -0.95 12.82 -31.08
C ILE A 362 -0.75 13.84 -32.17
N PRO A 363 0.38 13.87 -32.96
CA PRO A 363 0.62 14.85 -33.99
C PRO A 363 -0.13 14.56 -35.28
N LEU A 364 -0.73 13.39 -35.45
CA LEU A 364 -1.35 12.95 -36.69
C LEU A 364 -2.38 13.96 -37.21
N LYS A 365 -3.21 14.52 -36.33
CA LYS A 365 -4.20 15.54 -36.70
C LYS A 365 -3.54 16.83 -37.24
N ALA A 366 -2.44 17.27 -36.61
CA ALA A 366 -1.70 18.46 -37.05
C ALA A 366 -0.99 18.21 -38.35
N VAL A 367 -0.40 17.03 -38.53
CA VAL A 367 0.25 16.59 -39.78
C VAL A 367 -0.76 16.50 -40.93
N LEU A 368 -1.90 15.83 -40.72
CA LEU A 368 -2.96 15.72 -41.73
C LEU A 368 -3.50 17.10 -42.16
N LYS A 369 -3.68 18.01 -41.21
CA LYS A 369 -4.09 19.38 -41.49
C LYS A 369 -3.06 20.11 -42.36
N ALA A 370 -1.78 19.97 -42.04
CA ALA A 370 -0.69 20.57 -42.81
C ALA A 370 -0.62 20.00 -44.23
N LEU A 371 -0.87 18.71 -44.41
CA LEU A 371 -0.86 18.05 -45.73
C LEU A 371 -2.06 18.45 -46.61
N ASN A 372 -3.20 18.76 -46.00
CA ASN A 372 -4.39 19.20 -46.73
C ASN A 372 -4.38 20.69 -47.09
N THR A 373 -3.40 21.47 -46.57
CA THR A 373 -3.22 22.87 -46.93
C THR A 373 -2.62 22.98 -48.33
N SER A 374 -3.10 23.93 -49.12
CA SER A 374 -2.58 24.12 -50.49
C SER A 374 -1.11 24.56 -50.47
N ILE A 375 -0.32 24.12 -51.46
CA ILE A 375 1.12 24.50 -51.57
C ILE A 375 1.25 26.02 -51.64
N ARG A 376 0.32 26.69 -52.33
CA ARG A 376 0.25 28.14 -52.44
C ARG A 376 0.12 28.80 -51.05
N ASP A 377 -0.83 28.34 -50.25
CA ASP A 377 -1.07 28.90 -48.90
C ASP A 377 0.11 28.62 -47.98
N ILE A 378 0.79 27.47 -48.13
CA ILE A 378 2.00 27.12 -47.37
C ILE A 378 3.16 28.07 -47.66
N ILE A 379 3.34 28.48 -48.94
CA ILE A 379 4.49 29.30 -49.35
C ILE A 379 4.22 30.79 -49.04
N PHE A 380 3.00 31.26 -49.18
CA PHE A 380 2.65 32.68 -49.07
C PHE A 380 2.06 33.10 -47.73
N ASP A 381 1.57 32.18 -46.90
CA ASP A 381 0.93 32.47 -45.61
C ASP A 381 1.90 32.21 -44.44
N ASN A 382 2.93 33.03 -44.35
CA ASN A 382 3.93 33.00 -43.28
C ASN A 382 3.52 33.92 -42.10
N ARG A 383 2.21 34.18 -41.92
CA ARG A 383 1.71 35.05 -40.86
C ARG A 383 1.41 34.27 -39.61
N ASP A 384 1.96 34.73 -38.45
CA ASP A 384 1.49 34.39 -37.11
C ASP A 384 -0.02 34.68 -37.07
N THR A 385 -0.82 33.63 -37.15
CA THR A 385 -2.27 33.76 -37.16
C THR A 385 -2.74 34.21 -35.77
N GLU A 386 -3.65 35.20 -35.75
CA GLU A 386 -4.32 35.64 -34.53
C GLU A 386 -4.97 34.46 -33.82
N TYR A 387 -4.86 34.43 -32.48
CA TYR A 387 -5.48 33.41 -31.66
C TYR A 387 -7.00 33.57 -31.66
N LYS A 388 -7.72 32.59 -32.23
CA LYS A 388 -9.20 32.57 -32.21
C LYS A 388 -9.69 31.88 -30.95
N PHE A 389 -10.31 32.64 -30.07
CA PHE A 389 -10.89 32.11 -28.81
C PHE A 389 -12.10 31.22 -29.14
N SER A 390 -11.97 29.91 -28.91
CA SER A 390 -13.04 28.92 -29.10
C SER A 390 -14.11 29.09 -28.05
N LYS A 391 -15.37 29.29 -28.43
CA LYS A 391 -16.52 29.31 -27.54
C LYS A 391 -16.78 27.91 -26.98
N SER A 392 -16.69 26.87 -27.81
CA SER A 392 -16.87 25.47 -27.41
C SER A 392 -15.80 25.01 -26.40
N GLY A 393 -14.52 25.34 -26.60
CA GLY A 393 -13.45 25.05 -25.69
C GLY A 393 -13.65 25.70 -24.30
N THR A 394 -14.19 26.91 -24.28
CA THR A 394 -14.51 27.61 -23.02
C THR A 394 -15.66 26.92 -22.26
N VAL A 395 -16.72 26.52 -22.99
CA VAL A 395 -17.86 25.82 -22.37
C VAL A 395 -17.42 24.45 -21.80
N VAL A 396 -16.65 23.69 -22.57
CA VAL A 396 -16.09 22.41 -22.09
C VAL A 396 -15.18 22.62 -20.88
N GLY A 397 -14.34 23.66 -20.90
CA GLY A 397 -13.48 23.99 -19.76
C GLY A 397 -14.26 24.34 -18.48
N ILE A 398 -15.39 25.07 -18.61
CA ILE A 398 -16.28 25.36 -17.48
C ILE A 398 -16.96 24.09 -16.97
N ILE A 399 -17.43 23.21 -17.86
CA ILE A 399 -18.02 21.92 -17.48
C ILE A 399 -17.00 21.08 -16.71
N MET A 400 -15.77 20.99 -17.21
CA MET A 400 -14.69 20.25 -16.52
C MET A 400 -14.37 20.87 -15.14
N CYS A 401 -14.39 22.19 -15.02
CA CYS A 401 -14.20 22.87 -13.74
C CYS A 401 -15.33 22.54 -12.74
N VAL A 402 -16.57 22.49 -13.21
CA VAL A 402 -17.72 22.09 -12.37
C VAL A 402 -17.62 20.63 -11.95
N ILE A 403 -17.22 19.72 -12.86
CA ILE A 403 -17.00 18.31 -12.52
C ILE A 403 -15.90 18.19 -11.46
N ALA A 404 -14.79 18.92 -11.61
CA ALA A 404 -13.71 18.94 -10.64
C ALA A 404 -14.18 19.39 -9.26
N LEU A 405 -14.96 20.47 -9.19
CA LEU A 405 -15.54 20.98 -7.94
C LEU A 405 -16.52 19.97 -7.30
N LEU A 406 -17.38 19.37 -8.10
CA LEU A 406 -18.32 18.35 -7.60
C LEU A 406 -17.56 17.12 -7.08
N SER A 407 -16.55 16.65 -7.81
CA SER A 407 -15.70 15.53 -7.35
C SER A 407 -14.93 15.87 -6.09
N CYS A 408 -14.50 17.12 -5.89
CA CYS A 408 -13.84 17.58 -4.67
C CYS A 408 -14.78 17.56 -3.46
N ILE A 409 -16.06 17.94 -3.65
CA ILE A 409 -17.04 18.04 -2.55
C ILE A 409 -17.64 16.69 -2.19
N PHE A 410 -17.99 15.89 -3.20
CA PHE A 410 -18.74 14.64 -3.04
C PHE A 410 -17.89 13.37 -3.16
N GLY A 411 -16.74 13.45 -3.82
CA GLY A 411 -15.86 12.31 -4.06
C GLY A 411 -14.94 12.03 -2.85
N LYS A 412 -15.47 11.33 -1.85
CA LYS A 412 -14.68 10.90 -0.67
C LYS A 412 -13.76 9.69 -0.94
N SER A 413 -13.84 9.10 -2.13
CA SER A 413 -13.00 7.97 -2.53
C SER A 413 -11.78 8.43 -3.30
N LEU A 414 -10.74 7.59 -3.31
CA LEU A 414 -9.53 7.80 -4.11
C LEU A 414 -9.84 8.01 -5.61
N PHE A 415 -10.83 7.29 -6.13
CA PHE A 415 -11.29 7.44 -7.51
C PHE A 415 -11.89 8.83 -7.76
N GLY A 416 -12.65 9.38 -6.81
CA GLY A 416 -13.16 10.74 -6.85
C GLY A 416 -12.04 11.79 -6.87
N ALA A 417 -10.99 11.59 -6.08
CA ALA A 417 -9.79 12.45 -6.09
C ALA A 417 -9.08 12.40 -7.46
N GLY A 418 -8.92 11.22 -8.05
CA GLY A 418 -8.34 11.05 -9.39
C GLY A 418 -9.12 11.80 -10.47
N ILE A 419 -10.45 11.69 -10.48
CA ILE A 419 -11.30 12.43 -11.42
C ILE A 419 -11.14 13.94 -11.19
N CYS A 420 -11.13 14.42 -9.94
CA CYS A 420 -10.92 15.83 -9.61
C CYS A 420 -9.59 16.34 -10.18
N LEU A 421 -8.50 15.60 -10.01
CA LEU A 421 -7.17 15.97 -10.48
C LEU A 421 -7.12 16.05 -12.02
N ILE A 422 -7.58 15.00 -12.71
CA ILE A 422 -7.56 14.94 -14.17
C ILE A 422 -8.43 16.06 -14.78
N THR A 423 -9.65 16.23 -14.26
CA THR A 423 -10.57 17.24 -14.80
C THR A 423 -10.12 18.66 -14.52
N SER A 424 -9.45 18.92 -13.38
CA SER A 424 -8.89 20.23 -13.03
C SER A 424 -7.78 20.66 -13.99
N VAL A 425 -6.90 19.74 -14.38
CA VAL A 425 -5.82 20.02 -15.33
C VAL A 425 -6.38 20.29 -16.73
N ILE A 426 -7.34 19.50 -17.18
CA ILE A 426 -8.02 19.72 -18.48
C ILE A 426 -8.75 21.07 -18.45
N ALA A 427 -9.45 21.39 -17.36
CA ALA A 427 -10.14 22.68 -17.18
C ALA A 427 -9.15 23.86 -17.26
N LEU A 428 -8.02 23.74 -16.57
CA LEU A 428 -6.96 24.76 -16.60
C LEU A 428 -6.45 24.97 -18.05
N ALA A 429 -6.16 23.91 -18.75
CA ALA A 429 -5.68 23.96 -20.12
C ALA A 429 -6.65 24.69 -21.08
N LEU A 430 -7.94 24.40 -20.95
CA LEU A 430 -8.99 24.97 -21.80
C LEU A 430 -9.38 26.39 -21.40
N LEU A 431 -9.32 26.75 -20.13
CA LEU A 431 -9.70 28.06 -19.60
C LEU A 431 -8.53 29.06 -19.58
N PHE A 432 -7.28 28.59 -19.54
CA PHE A 432 -6.09 29.45 -19.47
C PHE A 432 -6.06 30.56 -20.52
N PRO A 433 -6.39 30.35 -21.82
CA PRO A 433 -6.44 31.41 -22.79
C PRO A 433 -7.41 32.54 -22.38
N ARG A 434 -8.52 32.23 -21.74
CA ARG A 434 -9.48 33.21 -21.21
C ARG A 434 -8.96 33.95 -20.01
N ILE A 435 -8.29 33.22 -19.10
CA ILE A 435 -7.62 33.79 -17.92
C ILE A 435 -6.53 34.75 -18.38
N LEU A 436 -5.70 34.34 -19.36
CA LEU A 436 -4.67 35.17 -19.94
C LEU A 436 -5.26 36.44 -20.54
N LYS A 437 -6.35 36.30 -21.30
CA LYS A 437 -7.07 37.47 -21.88
C LYS A 437 -7.57 38.43 -20.82
N PHE A 438 -8.10 37.91 -19.70
CA PHE A 438 -8.58 38.72 -18.59
C PHE A 438 -7.42 39.48 -17.95
N VAL A 439 -6.32 38.76 -17.60
CA VAL A 439 -5.14 39.34 -16.95
C VAL A 439 -4.46 40.37 -17.84
N THR A 440 -4.23 40.03 -19.12
CA THR A 440 -3.62 40.99 -20.10
C THR A 440 -4.51 42.21 -20.32
N GLY A 441 -5.83 42.02 -20.34
CA GLY A 441 -6.80 43.13 -20.44
C GLY A 441 -6.77 44.06 -19.20
N LEU A 442 -6.58 43.50 -18.00
CA LEU A 442 -6.34 44.30 -16.79
C LEU A 442 -5.03 45.08 -16.88
N ILE A 443 -3.95 44.46 -17.31
CA ILE A 443 -2.64 45.10 -17.48
C ILE A 443 -2.72 46.22 -18.51
N THR A 444 -3.43 46.01 -19.63
CA THR A 444 -3.65 47.03 -20.67
C THR A 444 -4.37 48.26 -20.07
N LYS A 445 -5.47 48.08 -19.33
CA LYS A 445 -6.20 49.17 -18.65
C LYS A 445 -5.35 49.93 -17.64
N ILE A 446 -4.52 49.21 -16.87
CA ILE A 446 -3.61 49.82 -15.88
C ILE A 446 -2.51 50.61 -16.61
N SER A 447 -1.97 50.07 -17.71
CA SER A 447 -0.91 50.70 -18.54
C SER A 447 -1.41 51.95 -19.21
N GLU A 448 -2.64 51.91 -19.73
CA GLU A 448 -3.32 53.09 -20.31
C GLU A 448 -3.45 54.22 -19.27
N LYS A 449 -3.90 53.87 -18.03
CA LYS A 449 -4.04 54.83 -16.93
C LYS A 449 -2.71 55.40 -16.42
N ARG A 450 -1.59 54.65 -16.64
CA ARG A 450 -0.23 55.03 -16.24
C ARG A 450 0.59 55.62 -17.40
N GLU A 451 0.00 55.80 -18.56
CA GLU A 451 0.65 56.32 -19.81
C GLU A 451 1.90 55.51 -20.23
N ASN A 452 1.94 54.21 -19.88
CA ASN A 452 3.07 53.33 -20.18
C ASN A 452 2.85 52.62 -21.54
N GLY A 453 3.22 53.27 -22.64
CA GLY A 453 3.01 52.81 -23.99
C GLY A 453 3.72 51.49 -24.33
N LYS A 454 4.88 51.19 -23.71
CA LYS A 454 5.60 49.94 -23.91
C LYS A 454 4.82 48.74 -23.34
N MET A 455 4.26 48.87 -22.15
CA MET A 455 3.51 47.82 -21.49
C MET A 455 2.12 47.63 -22.11
N TYR A 456 1.52 48.70 -22.63
CA TYR A 456 0.29 48.67 -23.42
C TYR A 456 0.45 47.82 -24.71
N LEU A 457 1.49 48.09 -25.49
CA LEU A 457 1.78 47.34 -26.71
C LEU A 457 2.14 45.88 -26.43
N ALA A 458 2.98 45.62 -25.43
CA ALA A 458 3.39 44.28 -25.06
C ALA A 458 2.20 43.40 -24.58
N SER A 459 1.26 43.94 -23.80
CA SER A 459 0.08 43.22 -23.35
C SER A 459 -0.91 42.94 -24.48
N GLY A 460 -1.08 43.87 -25.41
CA GLY A 460 -1.89 43.69 -26.63
C GLY A 460 -1.33 42.59 -27.54
N GLU A 461 -0.02 42.60 -27.74
CA GLU A 461 0.68 41.61 -28.58
C GLU A 461 0.66 40.20 -27.91
N ALA A 462 0.85 40.09 -26.59
CA ALA A 462 0.78 38.84 -25.87
C ALA A 462 -0.59 38.16 -25.98
N MET A 463 -1.68 38.92 -26.09
CA MET A 463 -3.03 38.39 -26.21
C MET A 463 -3.37 37.95 -27.66
N SER A 464 -2.78 38.58 -28.66
CA SER A 464 -3.14 38.33 -30.06
C SER A 464 -2.37 37.20 -30.72
N ARG A 465 -1.13 36.93 -30.30
CA ARG A 465 -0.28 35.92 -30.93
C ARG A 465 -0.60 34.50 -30.45
N LYS A 466 -0.90 33.61 -31.40
CA LYS A 466 -1.17 32.19 -31.15
C LYS A 466 -0.01 31.48 -30.43
N SER A 467 1.22 31.81 -30.78
CA SER A 467 2.44 31.22 -30.18
C SER A 467 2.57 31.59 -28.70
N THR A 468 2.27 32.84 -28.33
CA THR A 468 2.35 33.31 -26.94
C THR A 468 1.28 32.66 -26.05
N VAL A 469 0.04 32.61 -26.55
CA VAL A 469 -1.06 31.96 -25.83
C VAL A 469 -0.77 30.45 -25.64
N GLY A 470 -0.32 29.77 -26.69
CA GLY A 470 0.04 28.34 -26.63
C GLY A 470 1.20 28.05 -25.67
N SER A 471 2.25 28.88 -25.68
CA SER A 471 3.36 28.74 -24.72
C SER A 471 2.90 29.02 -23.30
N GLY A 472 2.01 29.99 -23.09
CA GLY A 472 1.43 30.28 -21.80
C GLY A 472 0.59 29.13 -21.22
N VAL A 473 -0.25 28.51 -22.07
CA VAL A 473 -1.01 27.29 -21.71
C VAL A 473 -0.05 26.17 -21.29
N LEU A 474 1.01 25.93 -22.09
CA LEU A 474 2.00 24.89 -21.78
C LEU A 474 2.69 25.15 -20.45
N CYS A 475 3.18 26.37 -20.20
CA CYS A 475 3.83 26.71 -18.93
C CYS A 475 2.88 26.55 -17.75
N ALA A 476 1.63 27.00 -17.87
CA ALA A 476 0.65 26.92 -16.78
C ALA A 476 0.26 25.47 -16.46
N THR A 477 0.04 24.66 -17.50
CA THR A 477 -0.31 23.23 -17.29
C THR A 477 0.88 22.43 -16.78
N SER A 478 2.09 22.67 -17.28
CA SER A 478 3.30 22.02 -16.75
C SER A 478 3.56 22.38 -15.30
N ALA A 479 3.41 23.67 -14.92
CA ALA A 479 3.55 24.10 -13.53
C ALA A 479 2.49 23.45 -12.62
N ALA A 480 1.23 23.42 -13.08
CA ALA A 480 0.15 22.76 -12.35
C ALA A 480 0.42 21.27 -12.15
N MET A 481 0.93 20.58 -13.16
CA MET A 481 1.30 19.17 -13.07
C MET A 481 2.46 18.92 -12.10
N CYS A 482 3.50 19.77 -12.14
CA CYS A 482 4.61 19.65 -11.17
C CYS A 482 4.14 19.85 -9.74
N ILE A 483 3.27 20.82 -9.48
CA ILE A 483 2.66 21.04 -8.17
C ILE A 483 1.85 19.82 -7.75
N LEU A 484 1.09 19.25 -8.67
CA LEU A 484 0.24 18.10 -8.40
C LEU A 484 1.04 16.84 -8.07
N ILE A 485 2.12 16.57 -8.81
CA ILE A 485 3.05 15.46 -8.50
C ILE A 485 3.68 15.67 -7.12
N TYR A 486 4.09 16.92 -6.81
CA TYR A 486 4.65 17.24 -5.50
C TYR A 486 3.62 17.01 -4.36
N VAL A 487 2.38 17.43 -4.56
CA VAL A 487 1.30 17.21 -3.56
C VAL A 487 1.02 15.72 -3.37
N ILE A 488 0.98 14.93 -4.45
CA ILE A 488 0.82 13.46 -4.35
C ILE A 488 1.99 12.85 -3.58
N ALA A 489 3.22 13.23 -3.91
CA ALA A 489 4.42 12.73 -3.23
C ALA A 489 4.42 13.09 -1.73
N MET A 490 4.03 14.32 -1.37
CA MET A 490 3.87 14.73 0.02
C MET A 490 2.74 13.99 0.74
N ALA A 491 1.62 13.75 0.06
CA ALA A 491 0.52 12.98 0.62
C ALA A 491 0.92 11.52 0.87
N MET A 492 1.65 10.91 -0.08
CA MET A 492 2.20 9.56 0.10
C MET A 492 3.24 9.51 1.24
N SER A 493 4.14 10.49 1.32
CA SER A 493 5.08 10.58 2.44
C SER A 493 4.35 10.72 3.79
N GLY A 494 3.22 11.43 3.82
CA GLY A 494 2.38 11.56 5.02
C GLY A 494 1.65 10.27 5.40
N LEU A 495 1.40 9.36 4.45
CA LEU A 495 0.86 8.03 4.77
C LEU A 495 1.88 7.11 5.45
N PHE A 496 3.18 7.29 5.16
CA PHE A 496 4.26 6.52 5.78
C PHE A 496 4.84 7.20 7.04
N ASN A 497 4.65 8.51 7.20
CA ASN A 497 4.99 9.25 8.42
C ASN A 497 3.69 9.43 9.22
N SER A 498 3.32 8.44 10.01
CA SER A 498 2.23 8.63 10.98
C SER A 498 2.76 9.47 12.14
N ASP A 499 2.19 10.65 12.36
CA ASP A 499 2.42 11.46 13.57
C ASP A 499 1.76 10.82 14.82
N VAL A 500 1.49 9.51 14.76
CA VAL A 500 0.84 8.73 15.82
C VAL A 500 1.79 8.51 17.01
N TYR A 501 3.07 8.38 16.72
CA TYR A 501 4.09 8.14 17.73
C TYR A 501 5.13 9.26 17.71
N ASP A 502 5.27 9.97 18.82
CA ASP A 502 6.33 10.99 19.03
C ASP A 502 7.48 10.38 19.83
N CYS A 503 8.11 9.34 19.28
CA CYS A 503 9.19 8.58 19.90
C CYS A 503 10.19 8.10 18.84
N ASP A 504 11.43 7.84 19.28
CA ASP A 504 12.51 7.35 18.42
C ASP A 504 12.43 5.83 18.17
N THR A 505 11.89 5.08 19.15
CA THR A 505 11.84 3.62 19.10
C THR A 505 10.57 3.08 19.77
N ILE A 506 9.97 2.07 19.15
CA ILE A 506 8.83 1.34 19.69
C ILE A 506 9.29 -0.09 20.03
N VAL A 507 9.10 -0.50 21.27
CA VAL A 507 9.37 -1.86 21.71
C VAL A 507 8.06 -2.56 21.96
N THR A 508 7.77 -3.60 21.19
CA THR A 508 6.60 -4.47 21.43
C THR A 508 6.89 -5.38 22.61
N CYS A 509 5.94 -5.49 23.54
CA CYS A 509 6.13 -6.19 24.79
C CYS A 509 5.18 -7.37 24.94
N SER A 510 5.71 -8.51 25.36
CA SER A 510 4.93 -9.67 25.81
C SER A 510 5.12 -9.98 27.31
N GLY A 511 5.95 -9.21 27.99
CA GLY A 511 6.32 -9.44 29.38
C GLY A 511 5.67 -8.49 30.39
N LYS A 512 5.69 -8.88 31.69
CA LYS A 512 5.20 -8.06 32.79
C LYS A 512 6.12 -6.86 33.05
N MET A 513 5.55 -5.75 33.53
CA MET A 513 6.27 -4.51 33.84
C MET A 513 7.53 -4.72 34.68
N LYS A 514 7.54 -5.66 35.64
CA LYS A 514 8.73 -5.99 36.41
C LYS A 514 9.89 -6.52 35.58
N GLN A 515 9.61 -7.22 34.50
CA GLN A 515 10.60 -7.77 33.58
C GLN A 515 11.14 -6.72 32.63
N LEU A 516 10.36 -5.68 32.35
CA LEU A 516 10.66 -4.63 31.39
C LEU A 516 11.24 -3.37 32.02
N SER A 517 11.21 -3.27 33.36
CA SER A 517 11.65 -2.07 34.10
C SER A 517 13.14 -1.73 33.92
N PHE A 518 13.95 -2.66 33.43
CA PHE A 518 15.37 -2.40 33.15
C PHE A 518 15.59 -1.47 31.96
N ILE A 519 14.64 -1.37 31.03
CA ILE A 519 14.75 -0.57 29.80
C ILE A 519 15.03 0.90 30.12
N GLN A 520 14.44 1.43 31.20
CA GLN A 520 14.68 2.80 31.65
C GLN A 520 16.13 3.08 32.09
N TYR A 521 16.93 2.05 32.34
CA TYR A 521 18.32 2.16 32.80
C TYR A 521 19.33 1.91 31.68
N LEU A 522 18.89 1.64 30.46
CA LEU A 522 19.78 1.45 29.32
C LEU A 522 20.37 2.79 28.89
N ASP A 523 21.65 2.78 28.49
CA ASP A 523 22.34 3.95 27.96
C ASP A 523 21.66 4.40 26.66
N GLY A 524 21.29 5.68 26.61
CA GLY A 524 20.62 6.30 25.46
C GLY A 524 19.11 6.47 25.65
N VAL A 525 18.48 5.83 26.63
CA VAL A 525 17.09 6.04 26.98
C VAL A 525 16.96 7.27 27.88
N ASN A 526 16.35 8.34 27.38
CA ASN A 526 16.16 9.58 28.13
C ASN A 526 14.80 9.64 28.82
N ASP A 527 13.77 9.16 28.14
CA ASP A 527 12.39 9.09 28.65
C ASP A 527 11.69 7.90 27.99
N LEU A 528 10.63 7.41 28.61
CA LEU A 528 9.84 6.32 28.07
C LEU A 528 8.38 6.40 28.53
N GLU A 529 7.49 5.83 27.75
CA GLU A 529 6.08 5.70 28.05
C GLU A 529 5.62 4.26 27.81
N TYR A 530 4.87 3.72 28.79
CA TYR A 530 4.26 2.40 28.68
C TYR A 530 2.84 2.56 28.12
N VAL A 531 2.56 1.92 26.98
CA VAL A 531 1.22 1.85 26.42
C VAL A 531 0.61 0.51 26.79
N TYR A 532 -0.38 0.54 27.64
CA TYR A 532 -1.14 -0.65 28.04
C TYR A 532 -2.21 -0.92 26.99
N TYR A 533 -2.08 -2.02 26.30
CA TYR A 533 -2.94 -2.38 25.18
C TYR A 533 -3.08 -3.90 25.10
N SER A 534 -4.28 -4.39 24.87
CA SER A 534 -4.55 -5.82 24.72
C SER A 534 -5.62 -6.06 23.66
N LEU A 535 -5.43 -7.09 22.87
CA LEU A 535 -6.47 -7.66 22.02
C LEU A 535 -7.16 -8.76 22.80
N ASP A 536 -8.48 -8.65 23.00
CA ASP A 536 -9.26 -9.61 23.76
C ASP A 536 -10.56 -9.99 23.03
N TYR A 537 -11.06 -11.18 23.30
CA TYR A 537 -12.39 -11.61 22.90
C TYR A 537 -13.41 -11.15 23.94
N VAL A 538 -14.13 -10.08 23.64
CA VAL A 538 -15.06 -9.44 24.56
C VAL A 538 -16.51 -9.69 24.12
N THR A 539 -17.36 -10.10 25.06
CA THR A 539 -18.80 -10.13 24.85
C THR A 539 -19.39 -8.79 25.27
N ILE A 540 -20.16 -8.15 24.38
CA ILE A 540 -20.72 -6.82 24.58
C ILE A 540 -22.21 -6.89 24.80
N GLY A 541 -22.67 -6.42 25.96
CA GLY A 541 -24.10 -6.45 26.36
C GLY A 541 -24.61 -7.87 26.61
N ASP A 542 -25.89 -8.07 26.27
CA ASP A 542 -26.55 -9.39 26.42
C ASP A 542 -26.37 -10.29 25.17
N ASP A 543 -25.69 -9.79 24.15
CA ASP A 543 -25.34 -10.57 22.96
C ASP A 543 -24.27 -11.58 23.32
N LYS A 544 -24.55 -12.87 23.14
CA LYS A 544 -23.60 -13.95 23.44
C LYS A 544 -22.46 -14.06 22.43
N THR A 545 -22.40 -13.14 21.46
CA THR A 545 -21.36 -13.14 20.45
C THR A 545 -20.09 -12.48 20.98
N GLU A 546 -19.01 -13.21 21.03
CA GLU A 546 -17.67 -12.66 21.31
C GLU A 546 -17.18 -11.88 20.09
N LYS A 547 -16.58 -10.73 20.34
CA LYS A 547 -15.97 -9.89 19.32
C LYS A 547 -14.53 -9.62 19.71
N THR A 548 -13.65 -9.61 18.73
CA THR A 548 -12.29 -9.14 18.96
C THR A 548 -12.35 -7.63 19.24
N CYS A 549 -11.86 -7.25 20.40
CA CYS A 549 -11.84 -5.88 20.88
C CYS A 549 -10.42 -5.48 21.27
N GLN A 550 -10.07 -4.24 21.00
CA GLN A 550 -8.85 -3.63 21.49
C GLN A 550 -9.16 -2.83 22.75
N ILE A 551 -8.50 -3.16 23.84
CA ILE A 551 -8.66 -2.47 25.12
C ILE A 551 -7.37 -1.71 25.42
N ILE A 552 -7.50 -0.41 25.64
CA ILE A 552 -6.37 0.49 25.86
C ILE A 552 -6.50 1.10 27.25
N GLY A 553 -5.43 1.05 28.04
CA GLY A 553 -5.34 1.68 29.36
C GLY A 553 -4.82 3.10 29.26
N LEU A 554 -5.64 4.10 29.61
CA LEU A 554 -5.27 5.51 29.60
C LEU A 554 -4.51 5.86 30.89
N PRO A 555 -3.26 6.37 30.82
CA PRO A 555 -2.53 6.83 31.99
C PRO A 555 -3.11 8.14 32.55
N GLU A 556 -2.89 8.43 33.82
CA GLU A 556 -3.24 9.71 34.42
C GLU A 556 -2.46 10.85 33.75
N GLY A 557 -3.17 11.82 33.20
CA GLY A 557 -2.59 12.94 32.45
C GLY A 557 -2.51 12.71 30.93
N GLY A 558 -3.04 11.58 30.43
CA GLY A 558 -3.04 11.25 29.00
C GLY A 558 -1.71 10.71 28.50
N PHE A 559 -1.69 10.33 27.23
CA PHE A 559 -0.46 9.86 26.56
C PHE A 559 0.43 11.01 26.16
N ARG A 560 1.76 10.87 26.32
CA ARG A 560 2.77 11.87 25.94
C ARG A 560 3.33 11.61 24.53
N PHE A 561 3.56 10.35 24.20
CA PHE A 561 4.19 9.91 22.95
C PHE A 561 3.24 9.17 22.00
N TYR A 562 2.04 8.78 22.51
CA TYR A 562 1.03 8.08 21.73
C TYR A 562 -0.14 8.99 21.38
N HIS A 563 -0.24 9.42 20.13
CA HIS A 563 -1.22 10.40 19.66
C HIS A 563 -2.32 9.80 18.77
N ALA A 564 -2.48 8.47 18.77
CA ALA A 564 -3.50 7.80 17.95
C ALA A 564 -4.95 8.10 18.35
N LEU A 565 -5.17 8.59 19.58
CA LEU A 565 -6.49 8.71 20.18
C LEU A 565 -6.96 10.17 20.23
N ASP A 566 -7.79 10.57 19.27
CA ASP A 566 -8.40 11.93 19.24
C ASP A 566 -9.75 11.92 19.97
N GLY A 567 -9.92 12.79 20.95
CA GLY A 567 -11.17 12.95 21.73
C GLY A 567 -11.24 12.18 23.05
N VAL A 568 -10.15 11.53 23.48
CA VAL A 568 -10.03 10.92 24.81
C VAL A 568 -9.71 12.02 25.85
N PRO A 569 -10.34 12.01 27.04
CA PRO A 569 -10.02 12.96 28.13
C PRO A 569 -8.62 12.69 28.69
N GLU A 570 -8.06 13.66 29.44
CA GLU A 570 -6.76 13.52 30.10
C GLU A 570 -6.74 12.44 31.21
N SER A 571 -7.88 12.07 31.75
CA SER A 571 -8.02 11.02 32.76
C SER A 571 -9.41 10.38 32.72
N LEU A 572 -9.50 9.13 33.11
CA LEU A 572 -10.74 8.37 33.24
C LEU A 572 -10.90 7.85 34.68
N GLU A 573 -12.11 7.95 35.21
CA GLU A 573 -12.46 7.34 36.50
C GLU A 573 -12.71 5.83 36.33
N GLU A 574 -12.53 5.05 37.40
CA GLU A 574 -12.87 3.64 37.40
C GLU A 574 -14.36 3.44 37.07
N GLY A 575 -14.69 2.42 36.29
CA GLY A 575 -16.05 2.15 35.83
C GLY A 575 -16.53 3.05 34.69
N THR A 576 -15.64 3.85 34.11
CA THR A 576 -15.95 4.66 32.90
C THR A 576 -15.17 4.17 31.69
N VAL A 577 -15.72 4.39 30.48
CA VAL A 577 -15.12 3.98 29.24
C VAL A 577 -15.29 5.03 28.16
N CYS A 578 -14.25 5.21 27.33
CA CYS A 578 -14.38 5.90 26.05
C CYS A 578 -14.54 4.88 24.94
N VAL A 579 -15.43 5.16 24.00
CA VAL A 579 -15.81 4.23 22.95
C VAL A 579 -15.51 4.85 21.59
N GLU A 580 -15.04 4.05 20.64
CA GLU A 580 -14.79 4.53 19.29
C GLU A 580 -16.08 5.04 18.63
N LYS A 581 -16.03 6.23 18.07
CA LYS A 581 -17.18 6.94 17.49
C LYS A 581 -17.89 6.15 16.39
N VAL A 582 -17.14 5.40 15.57
CA VAL A 582 -17.71 4.59 14.49
C VAL A 582 -18.47 3.40 15.06
N TRP A 583 -17.90 2.74 16.07
CA TRP A 583 -18.54 1.64 16.78
C TRP A 583 -19.82 2.11 17.50
N ALA A 584 -19.75 3.21 18.25
CA ALA A 584 -20.90 3.79 18.95
C ALA A 584 -22.05 4.09 17.98
N GLY A 585 -21.75 4.70 16.82
CA GLY A 585 -22.76 5.00 15.81
C GLY A 585 -23.43 3.75 15.20
N ARG A 586 -22.68 2.65 15.04
CA ARG A 586 -23.24 1.38 14.53
C ARG A 586 -24.12 0.66 15.54
N ASN A 587 -23.80 0.77 16.82
CA ASN A 587 -24.50 0.08 17.90
C ASN A 587 -25.52 0.96 18.61
N GLY A 588 -25.70 2.23 18.21
CA GLY A 588 -26.68 3.16 18.77
C GLY A 588 -26.39 3.60 20.21
N VAL A 589 -25.10 3.58 20.61
CA VAL A 589 -24.64 3.93 21.95
C VAL A 589 -24.42 5.43 22.06
N SER A 590 -24.88 6.04 23.15
CA SER A 590 -24.75 7.47 23.45
C SER A 590 -23.93 7.71 24.71
N VAL A 591 -23.34 8.90 24.83
CA VAL A 591 -22.66 9.30 26.06
C VAL A 591 -23.66 9.31 27.22
N GLY A 592 -23.29 8.70 28.35
CA GLY A 592 -24.13 8.46 29.52
C GLY A 592 -24.83 7.10 29.53
N ASP A 593 -24.74 6.33 28.45
CA ASP A 593 -25.25 4.96 28.46
C ASP A 593 -24.29 4.03 29.23
N THR A 594 -24.84 2.96 29.79
CA THR A 594 -24.05 1.92 30.45
C THR A 594 -23.89 0.75 29.50
N ILE A 595 -22.65 0.31 29.28
CA ILE A 595 -22.33 -0.88 28.51
C ILE A 595 -21.73 -1.95 29.39
N LYS A 596 -22.11 -3.20 29.15
CA LYS A 596 -21.59 -4.36 29.85
C LYS A 596 -20.55 -5.04 28.96
N LEU A 597 -19.35 -5.21 29.49
CA LEU A 597 -18.24 -5.90 28.81
C LEU A 597 -17.87 -7.13 29.61
N THR A 598 -17.75 -8.27 28.92
CA THR A 598 -17.27 -9.52 29.52
C THR A 598 -15.97 -9.92 28.82
N PHE A 599 -14.87 -9.85 29.54
CA PHE A 599 -13.51 -10.14 29.06
C PHE A 599 -13.25 -11.64 29.20
N ASN A 600 -12.99 -12.33 28.07
CA ASN A 600 -12.94 -13.79 28.04
C ASN A 600 -11.52 -14.38 28.07
N SER A 601 -10.50 -13.63 27.62
CA SER A 601 -9.12 -14.12 27.56
C SER A 601 -8.23 -13.62 28.70
N SER A 602 -8.73 -12.76 29.59
CA SER A 602 -7.96 -12.13 30.65
C SER A 602 -7.63 -13.06 31.86
N GLY A 603 -8.20 -14.26 31.92
CA GLY A 603 -7.98 -15.17 33.05
C GLY A 603 -8.74 -16.51 32.94
N VAL A 604 -8.68 -17.30 34.03
CA VAL A 604 -9.33 -18.63 34.11
C VAL A 604 -10.86 -18.53 34.05
N PHE A 605 -11.41 -17.38 34.47
CA PHE A 605 -12.83 -17.09 34.42
C PHE A 605 -13.09 -15.78 33.75
N PRO A 606 -14.20 -15.65 32.96
CA PRO A 606 -14.58 -14.39 32.36
C PRO A 606 -14.78 -13.31 33.42
N ILE A 607 -14.24 -12.11 33.15
CA ILE A 607 -14.42 -10.93 34.00
C ILE A 607 -15.54 -10.09 33.42
N GLU A 608 -16.61 -9.89 34.18
CA GLU A 608 -17.78 -9.13 33.80
C GLU A 608 -17.78 -7.77 34.49
N LYS A 609 -17.87 -6.68 33.73
CA LYS A 609 -17.92 -5.31 34.26
C LYS A 609 -18.90 -4.44 33.49
N GLU A 610 -19.51 -3.49 34.21
CA GLU A 610 -20.36 -2.45 33.62
C GLU A 610 -19.63 -1.12 33.60
N TYR A 611 -19.71 -0.41 32.45
CA TYR A 611 -19.03 0.85 32.23
C TYR A 611 -20.00 1.92 31.78
N GLU A 612 -19.88 3.13 32.33
CA GLU A 612 -20.55 4.32 31.81
C GLU A 612 -19.74 4.93 30.66
N VAL A 613 -20.38 5.19 29.53
CA VAL A 613 -19.75 5.81 28.37
C VAL A 613 -19.62 7.32 28.59
N VAL A 614 -18.40 7.83 28.75
CA VAL A 614 -18.15 9.24 29.06
C VAL A 614 -17.81 10.08 27.84
N SER A 615 -17.15 9.50 26.84
CA SER A 615 -16.83 10.20 25.58
C SER A 615 -16.67 9.27 24.39
N PHE A 616 -16.66 9.85 23.20
CA PHE A 616 -16.30 9.16 21.98
C PHE A 616 -14.95 9.65 21.50
N PHE A 617 -14.13 8.71 21.03
CA PHE A 617 -12.86 9.03 20.41
C PHE A 617 -12.80 8.55 18.96
N LYS A 618 -11.83 9.06 18.22
CA LYS A 618 -11.47 8.61 16.89
C LYS A 618 -10.06 8.05 16.97
N MET A 619 -9.84 6.88 16.41
CA MET A 619 -8.53 6.27 16.31
C MET A 619 -7.94 6.59 14.93
N ASP A 620 -6.76 7.17 14.92
CA ASP A 620 -6.04 7.48 13.68
C ASP A 620 -4.96 6.43 13.34
N ASP A 621 -4.97 5.30 14.04
CA ASP A 621 -4.07 4.18 13.79
C ASP A 621 -4.66 3.21 12.76
N TYR A 622 -3.78 2.68 11.89
CA TYR A 622 -4.15 1.77 10.80
C TYR A 622 -4.39 0.31 11.26
N GLU A 623 -4.17 -0.01 12.52
CA GLU A 623 -4.48 -1.33 13.06
C GLU A 623 -6.00 -1.53 13.13
N SER A 624 -6.50 -2.37 12.25
CA SER A 624 -7.90 -2.47 11.83
C SER A 624 -8.81 -3.26 12.78
N VAL A 625 -8.66 -3.13 14.09
CA VAL A 625 -9.68 -3.67 15.01
C VAL A 625 -10.88 -2.72 15.05
N LYS A 626 -12.05 -3.24 14.67
CA LYS A 626 -13.29 -2.43 14.54
C LYS A 626 -13.97 -2.08 15.86
N ASN A 627 -13.46 -2.59 17.00
CA ASN A 627 -14.09 -2.44 18.32
C ASN A 627 -13.03 -1.98 19.33
N ASN A 628 -12.88 -0.68 19.49
CA ASN A 628 -11.86 -0.08 20.35
C ASN A 628 -12.49 0.56 21.57
N PHE A 629 -11.94 0.26 22.76
CA PHE A 629 -12.36 0.77 24.05
C PHE A 629 -11.16 1.31 24.82
N VAL A 630 -11.32 2.49 25.45
CA VAL A 630 -10.30 3.08 26.33
C VAL A 630 -10.85 3.13 27.72
N VAL A 631 -10.14 2.51 28.65
CA VAL A 631 -10.43 2.49 30.09
C VAL A 631 -9.29 3.15 30.87
N SER A 632 -9.44 3.43 32.15
CA SER A 632 -8.31 3.93 32.94
C SER A 632 -7.20 2.87 33.03
N GLU A 633 -5.94 3.29 33.17
CA GLU A 633 -4.80 2.39 33.35
C GLU A 633 -4.99 1.46 34.57
N ALA A 634 -5.57 1.97 35.66
CA ALA A 634 -5.87 1.19 36.85
C ALA A 634 -6.89 0.08 36.54
N GLU A 635 -7.92 0.41 35.78
CA GLU A 635 -8.95 -0.54 35.33
C GLU A 635 -8.35 -1.60 34.41
N TYR A 636 -7.53 -1.20 33.43
CA TYR A 636 -6.81 -2.12 32.55
C TYR A 636 -5.96 -3.12 33.33
N LYS A 637 -5.15 -2.62 34.28
CA LYS A 637 -4.29 -3.47 35.12
C LYS A 637 -5.07 -4.42 36.03
N SER A 638 -6.28 -4.07 36.38
CA SER A 638 -7.17 -4.96 37.14
C SER A 638 -7.66 -6.16 36.33
N ILE A 639 -7.73 -6.01 35.00
CA ILE A 639 -8.20 -7.03 34.06
C ILE A 639 -7.02 -7.84 33.51
N TYR A 640 -5.99 -7.16 32.97
CA TYR A 640 -4.87 -7.77 32.24
C TYR A 640 -3.56 -7.79 33.04
N HIS A 641 -3.61 -7.42 34.30
CA HIS A 641 -2.43 -7.26 35.15
C HIS A 641 -1.48 -6.16 34.61
N ASP A 642 -0.25 -6.15 35.08
CA ASP A 642 0.74 -5.12 34.73
C ASP A 642 1.57 -5.54 33.49
N MET A 643 0.87 -5.68 32.34
CA MET A 643 1.47 -6.10 31.07
C MET A 643 1.26 -5.00 30.01
N PRO A 644 2.28 -4.17 29.72
CA PRO A 644 2.20 -3.21 28.62
C PRO A 644 2.28 -3.92 27.27
N GLY A 645 1.61 -3.38 26.26
CA GLY A 645 1.71 -3.85 24.88
C GLY A 645 2.90 -3.22 24.15
N TYR A 646 3.15 -1.93 24.43
CA TYR A 646 4.28 -1.19 23.83
C TYR A 646 5.03 -0.39 24.88
N ILE A 647 6.34 -0.17 24.62
CA ILE A 647 7.16 0.84 25.27
C ILE A 647 7.63 1.80 24.19
N LEU A 648 7.28 3.07 24.36
CA LEU A 648 7.71 4.15 23.48
C LEU A 648 8.92 4.84 24.12
N ILE A 649 10.00 4.99 23.36
CA ILE A 649 11.30 5.50 23.84
C ILE A 649 11.73 6.69 23.01
#